data_be30b3faa05897d74405f4c4ceb99cf8
#
_entry.id   be30b3faa05897d74405f4c4ceb99cf8
#
_cell.length_a   1.000
_cell.length_b   1.000
_cell.length_c   1.000
_cell.angle_alpha   90.00
_cell.angle_beta   90.00
_cell.angle_gamma   90.00
#
_symmetry.space_group_name_H-M   'P 1'
#
loop_
_entity.id
_entity.type
_entity.pdbx_description
1 polymer ?
#
loop_
_entity_poly.entity_id
_entity_poly.type
_entity_poly.pdbx_seq_one_letter_code
_entity_poly.pdbx_strand_id
1 'polypeptide(L)'
;MNLSRNWLNEFVDLHDITDKQFNDEMTLSGSKVETIERLDESLKNVVAGKILSMEKHPDSDHMWVCQIDVGREEPVQIVTGAWNIHVGDLVPAALHKSVLPGGVKIEKGKLRGVPSNGMLCSLKELGLTAEHDFPYAVITPAALLNDYHPIDPAKPSIPADIKPGDKVFGPVAAAKVLECAPQGDGTFHTCLDLGGTTACPDTVCSNLHEGDLVAYNTKSDSICTLADLHAEQREFPHCIADGIFVLREDDVKPGDDIAKVIGYDDSVVEFEITPNRPDCLSVIGLAREASATFHRPLKLHTPEVKGCGGSIAELVDIEIEDGELCPRYTARMVKNVKIAPSPKWMRERLRNSGVRPINNIVDITNYVMLEYGQPMHAFDFSCVDGGRIVVRTAREGEVIQTLDGNDRKLTPNMLCICDEHKPVCVAGVMGGANSEIVGDTAMVLFESANFNGVSVRRTAAALGMRTDASARYEKGLDPMNTMKAVQRACELVELLGCGEVVDGVMDVIAKDKAPTVVKLEPEKINALLGTDLPESLMREILLSLGFELSGDDILVPSWRGDVEHYSDIAEEVARFYGYNNIPCTLMRGETTRGGFSEQQLFDRALGETCRTLGYDEIITYSFISPSYYDKIRMPKDSPLRKSLKILNPLGEDTSIMRTTILPSMLEIITRNYNYRNKAVRLYELGKIYLPREDGLADEPKILSLGAYGDGMDFFTLKGGIEAILRACRIKDVRFEACTDNASYHPGRCAKVYAGDVELGVFGQIHPLVAATYGVDAEIYAAELRFDALYSVRGGIPVYQPLPKFPAVTRDIAVVCAESVTVGALEDCIRRGAKGLLKKVELFDIYRGISVAPGSKSVAFSLTLRADDRSLTGEEADEDVKSILALLEAELGAKLR
;
A
#
# COMPACT_ATOMS: atom_id res chain seq x y z
N MET A 1 12.14 -6.18 -5.69
CA MET A 1 12.39 -7.38 -6.52
C MET A 1 13.11 -8.40 -5.67
N ASN A 2 12.63 -9.65 -5.65
CA ASN A 2 13.30 -10.73 -4.95
C ASN A 2 14.31 -11.41 -5.88
N LEU A 3 15.53 -11.57 -5.42
CA LEU A 3 16.66 -12.14 -6.17
C LEU A 3 17.28 -13.28 -5.39
N SER A 4 17.32 -14.47 -5.99
CA SER A 4 18.11 -15.61 -5.49
C SER A 4 19.60 -15.34 -5.63
N ARG A 5 20.35 -15.48 -4.52
CA ARG A 5 21.82 -15.37 -4.53
C ARG A 5 22.46 -16.50 -5.36
N ASN A 6 21.89 -17.70 -5.29
CA ASN A 6 22.37 -18.82 -6.08
C ASN A 6 22.20 -18.59 -7.58
N TRP A 7 21.08 -18.00 -7.99
CA TRP A 7 20.88 -17.66 -9.39
C TRP A 7 21.82 -16.54 -9.87
N LEU A 8 22.00 -15.48 -9.03
CA LEU A 8 22.95 -14.41 -9.33
C LEU A 8 24.38 -14.93 -9.51
N ASN A 9 24.81 -15.88 -8.68
CA ASN A 9 26.14 -16.45 -8.71
C ASN A 9 26.49 -17.19 -10.04
N GLU A 10 25.51 -17.53 -10.84
CA GLU A 10 25.76 -18.09 -12.19
C GLU A 10 26.30 -17.02 -13.14
N PHE A 11 25.93 -15.76 -12.94
CA PHE A 11 26.36 -14.63 -13.76
C PHE A 11 27.60 -13.93 -13.19
N VAL A 12 27.72 -13.86 -11.87
CA VAL A 12 28.84 -13.22 -11.18
C VAL A 12 29.20 -14.06 -9.98
N ASP A 13 30.43 -14.54 -9.91
CA ASP A 13 30.90 -15.38 -8.81
C ASP A 13 31.10 -14.54 -7.53
N LEU A 14 30.16 -14.66 -6.60
CA LEU A 14 30.11 -13.96 -5.33
C LEU A 14 30.01 -14.92 -4.12
N HIS A 15 30.43 -16.19 -4.28
CA HIS A 15 30.34 -17.18 -3.20
C HIS A 15 31.18 -16.83 -1.97
N ASP A 16 32.25 -16.04 -2.13
CA ASP A 16 33.09 -15.50 -1.06
C ASP A 16 32.54 -14.25 -0.37
N ILE A 17 31.49 -13.64 -0.92
CA ILE A 17 30.87 -12.42 -0.39
C ILE A 17 29.75 -12.80 0.58
N THR A 18 29.88 -12.38 1.84
CA THR A 18 28.85 -12.60 2.85
C THR A 18 27.59 -11.78 2.57
N ASP A 19 26.44 -12.23 3.07
CA ASP A 19 25.17 -11.49 2.90
C ASP A 19 25.26 -10.05 3.42
N LYS A 20 25.98 -9.83 4.52
CA LYS A 20 26.20 -8.48 5.05
C LYS A 20 27.03 -7.61 4.10
N GLN A 21 28.14 -8.12 3.58
CA GLN A 21 28.96 -7.39 2.61
C GLN A 21 28.18 -7.09 1.34
N PHE A 22 27.40 -8.07 0.87
CA PHE A 22 26.55 -7.89 -0.30
C PHE A 22 25.52 -6.78 -0.09
N ASN A 23 24.83 -6.77 1.05
CA ASN A 23 23.90 -5.72 1.44
C ASN A 23 24.57 -4.34 1.42
N ASP A 24 25.68 -4.22 2.14
CA ASP A 24 26.34 -2.93 2.37
C ASP A 24 26.86 -2.35 1.05
N GLU A 25 27.57 -3.15 0.24
CA GLU A 25 28.21 -2.68 -1.01
C GLU A 25 27.18 -2.42 -2.12
N MET A 26 26.18 -3.27 -2.31
CA MET A 26 25.12 -3.04 -3.32
C MET A 26 24.31 -1.81 -2.98
N THR A 27 23.99 -1.59 -1.70
CA THR A 27 23.28 -0.39 -1.25
C THR A 27 24.12 0.86 -1.46
N LEU A 28 25.40 0.83 -1.13
CA LEU A 28 26.33 1.97 -1.30
C LEU A 28 26.56 2.32 -2.77
N SER A 29 26.55 1.34 -3.66
CA SER A 29 26.67 1.58 -5.12
C SER A 29 25.35 1.98 -5.80
N GLY A 30 24.24 2.12 -5.05
CA GLY A 30 22.97 2.64 -5.53
C GLY A 30 21.89 1.60 -5.79
N SER A 31 22.18 0.30 -5.62
CA SER A 31 21.18 -0.79 -5.68
C SER A 31 20.72 -1.16 -4.27
N LYS A 32 19.72 -0.43 -3.76
CA LYS A 32 19.31 -0.54 -2.35
C LYS A 32 18.74 -1.93 -2.04
N VAL A 33 19.35 -2.60 -1.08
CA VAL A 33 18.86 -3.83 -0.48
C VAL A 33 17.96 -3.50 0.70
N GLU A 34 16.72 -4.01 0.70
CA GLU A 34 15.78 -3.85 1.81
C GLU A 34 15.97 -4.96 2.84
N THR A 35 15.96 -6.21 2.39
CA THR A 35 16.12 -7.37 3.26
C THR A 35 16.94 -8.46 2.58
N ILE A 36 17.59 -9.30 3.39
CA ILE A 36 18.14 -10.57 2.95
C ILE A 36 17.60 -11.66 3.87
N GLU A 37 16.91 -12.62 3.29
CA GLU A 37 16.34 -13.76 4.01
C GLU A 37 17.08 -15.03 3.62
N ARG A 38 17.58 -15.73 4.62
CA ARG A 38 18.14 -17.07 4.46
C ARG A 38 17.03 -18.10 4.61
N LEU A 39 16.68 -18.75 3.52
CA LEU A 39 15.56 -19.69 3.49
C LEU A 39 15.81 -20.91 4.38
N ASP A 40 17.06 -21.38 4.50
CA ASP A 40 17.47 -22.52 5.33
C ASP A 40 17.30 -22.28 6.84
N GLU A 41 17.24 -21.01 7.29
CA GLU A 41 17.06 -20.69 8.70
C GLU A 41 15.66 -21.00 9.22
N SER A 42 14.68 -21.06 8.33
CA SER A 42 13.28 -21.39 8.64
C SER A 42 13.05 -22.89 8.85
N LEU A 43 13.98 -23.76 8.40
CA LEU A 43 13.88 -25.22 8.47
C LEU A 43 15.12 -25.79 9.15
N LYS A 44 14.98 -26.22 10.42
CA LYS A 44 16.10 -26.83 11.16
C LYS A 44 15.76 -28.25 11.58
N ASN A 45 16.67 -29.20 11.32
CA ASN A 45 16.54 -30.60 11.71
C ASN A 45 15.31 -31.31 11.12
N VAL A 46 14.91 -30.90 9.91
CA VAL A 46 13.92 -31.59 9.09
C VAL A 46 14.66 -32.38 8.01
N VAL A 47 14.41 -33.67 7.95
CA VAL A 47 15.15 -34.59 7.07
C VAL A 47 14.22 -35.41 6.21
N ALA A 48 14.69 -35.87 5.06
CA ALA A 48 13.96 -36.87 4.29
C ALA A 48 13.90 -38.18 5.07
N GLY A 49 12.72 -38.75 5.20
CA GLY A 49 12.47 -40.00 5.87
C GLY A 49 11.74 -40.98 4.96
N LYS A 50 12.20 -42.25 4.92
CA LYS A 50 11.50 -43.30 4.18
C LYS A 50 10.60 -44.09 5.14
N ILE A 51 9.32 -44.22 4.76
CA ILE A 51 8.37 -45.02 5.56
C ILE A 51 8.66 -46.52 5.40
N LEU A 52 9.07 -47.15 6.47
CA LEU A 52 9.38 -48.59 6.48
C LEU A 52 8.16 -49.44 6.81
N SER A 53 7.33 -49.01 7.76
CA SER A 53 6.11 -49.68 8.13
C SER A 53 5.08 -48.71 8.68
N MET A 54 3.82 -49.09 8.53
CA MET A 54 2.65 -48.34 9.02
C MET A 54 1.70 -49.33 9.72
N GLU A 55 1.35 -49.03 10.97
CA GLU A 55 0.39 -49.78 11.75
C GLU A 55 -0.72 -48.86 12.23
N LYS A 56 -1.95 -49.32 12.30
CA LYS A 56 -3.05 -48.54 12.86
C LYS A 56 -2.79 -48.19 14.32
N HIS A 57 -3.09 -46.99 14.70
CA HIS A 57 -2.97 -46.57 16.09
C HIS A 57 -3.97 -47.37 16.98
N PRO A 58 -3.56 -47.92 18.12
CA PRO A 58 -4.40 -48.78 18.94
C PRO A 58 -5.67 -48.08 19.46
N ASP A 59 -5.63 -46.77 19.69
CA ASP A 59 -6.72 -45.98 20.26
C ASP A 59 -7.22 -44.88 19.28
N SER A 60 -7.05 -45.07 17.95
CA SER A 60 -7.54 -44.11 16.96
C SER A 60 -7.80 -44.77 15.59
N ASP A 61 -8.95 -44.44 15.01
CA ASP A 61 -9.39 -44.98 13.72
C ASP A 61 -8.71 -44.29 12.51
N HIS A 62 -8.09 -43.11 12.71
CA HIS A 62 -7.55 -42.23 11.66
C HIS A 62 -6.07 -41.89 11.88
N MET A 63 -5.39 -42.54 12.80
CA MET A 63 -3.96 -42.30 13.01
C MET A 63 -3.15 -43.56 12.69
N TRP A 64 -1.93 -43.30 12.22
CA TRP A 64 -0.96 -44.31 11.90
C TRP A 64 0.26 -44.17 12.80
N VAL A 65 0.83 -45.31 13.22
CA VAL A 65 2.14 -45.42 13.86
C VAL A 65 3.12 -45.87 12.80
N CYS A 66 4.00 -44.96 12.38
CA CYS A 66 4.95 -45.18 11.30
C CYS A 66 6.37 -45.39 11.86
N GLN A 67 7.11 -46.32 11.27
CA GLN A 67 8.56 -46.43 11.47
C GLN A 67 9.22 -45.79 10.26
N ILE A 68 10.03 -44.77 10.51
CA ILE A 68 10.64 -43.92 9.48
C ILE A 68 12.16 -44.08 9.53
N ASP A 69 12.74 -44.52 8.42
CA ASP A 69 14.17 -44.47 8.21
C ASP A 69 14.60 -43.02 7.86
N VAL A 70 15.37 -42.43 8.73
CA VAL A 70 15.89 -41.05 8.61
C VAL A 70 17.42 -41.03 8.45
N GLY A 71 18.00 -42.10 7.90
CA GLY A 71 19.46 -42.26 7.71
C GLY A 71 20.22 -42.51 9.01
N ARG A 72 19.57 -43.01 10.08
CA ARG A 72 20.18 -43.37 11.36
C ARG A 72 20.21 -44.88 11.55
N GLU A 73 21.01 -45.36 12.52
CA GLU A 73 21.09 -46.81 12.81
C GLU A 73 19.73 -47.43 13.20
N GLU A 74 18.86 -46.68 13.87
CA GLU A 74 17.53 -47.10 14.24
C GLU A 74 16.45 -46.23 13.62
N PRO A 75 15.34 -46.81 13.12
CA PRO A 75 14.20 -46.07 12.63
C PRO A 75 13.56 -45.21 13.71
N VAL A 76 12.95 -44.11 13.31
CA VAL A 76 12.24 -43.16 14.19
C VAL A 76 10.74 -43.42 14.12
N GLN A 77 10.13 -43.68 15.28
CA GLN A 77 8.69 -43.80 15.35
C GLN A 77 8.03 -42.44 15.32
N ILE A 78 7.12 -42.22 14.35
CA ILE A 78 6.30 -41.03 14.22
C ILE A 78 4.83 -41.44 14.11
N VAL A 79 3.97 -40.79 14.88
CA VAL A 79 2.51 -40.96 14.81
C VAL A 79 1.93 -39.81 13.98
N THR A 80 1.13 -40.15 12.99
CA THR A 80 0.56 -39.17 12.06
C THR A 80 -0.91 -39.46 11.78
N GLY A 81 -1.70 -38.44 11.52
CA GLY A 81 -3.06 -38.54 11.00
C GLY A 81 -3.12 -38.49 9.47
N ALA A 82 -1.98 -38.47 8.80
CA ALA A 82 -1.94 -38.42 7.34
C ALA A 82 -2.53 -39.69 6.72
N TRP A 83 -3.35 -39.50 5.74
CA TRP A 83 -4.06 -40.58 5.02
C TRP A 83 -3.44 -40.86 3.62
N ASN A 84 -2.66 -39.92 3.09
CA ASN A 84 -2.09 -39.96 1.75
C ASN A 84 -0.66 -40.52 1.69
N ILE A 85 -0.22 -41.26 2.70
CA ILE A 85 1.15 -41.84 2.79
C ILE A 85 1.09 -43.36 2.77
N HIS A 86 2.14 -43.98 2.21
CA HIS A 86 2.26 -45.42 2.02
C HIS A 86 3.63 -45.90 2.45
N VAL A 87 3.75 -47.20 2.70
CA VAL A 87 5.05 -47.83 2.97
C VAL A 87 5.91 -47.68 1.70
N GLY A 88 7.10 -47.16 1.88
CA GLY A 88 8.06 -46.91 0.80
C GLY A 88 8.18 -45.43 0.42
N ASP A 89 7.20 -44.60 0.78
CA ASP A 89 7.24 -43.16 0.49
C ASP A 89 8.41 -42.48 1.21
N LEU A 90 9.02 -41.50 0.49
CA LEU A 90 9.96 -40.54 1.06
C LEU A 90 9.18 -39.27 1.46
N VAL A 91 9.31 -38.87 2.71
CA VAL A 91 8.53 -37.79 3.30
C VAL A 91 9.41 -36.87 4.16
N PRO A 92 9.11 -35.60 4.27
CA PRO A 92 9.81 -34.72 5.21
C PRO A 92 9.46 -35.11 6.66
N ALA A 93 10.46 -35.46 7.43
CA ALA A 93 10.34 -35.81 8.86
C ALA A 93 11.00 -34.73 9.72
N ALA A 94 10.19 -33.95 10.41
CA ALA A 94 10.65 -33.01 11.42
C ALA A 94 10.96 -33.77 12.71
N LEU A 95 12.23 -33.88 13.04
CA LEU A 95 12.70 -34.61 14.19
C LEU A 95 12.58 -33.78 15.49
N HIS A 96 12.84 -34.42 16.64
CA HIS A 96 12.89 -33.70 17.91
C HIS A 96 13.84 -32.50 17.88
N LYS A 97 13.37 -31.32 18.31
CA LYS A 97 14.02 -30.01 18.23
C LYS A 97 14.09 -29.42 16.81
N SER A 98 13.30 -29.90 15.87
CA SER A 98 13.12 -29.23 14.59
C SER A 98 12.43 -27.86 14.79
N VAL A 99 12.77 -26.94 13.89
CA VAL A 99 12.09 -25.65 13.75
C VAL A 99 11.50 -25.62 12.35
N LEU A 100 10.22 -25.28 12.26
CA LEU A 100 9.47 -25.12 11.03
C LEU A 100 9.15 -23.62 10.79
N PRO A 101 8.78 -23.23 9.57
CA PRO A 101 8.36 -21.88 9.26
C PRO A 101 7.34 -21.31 10.27
N GLY A 102 7.48 -20.02 10.58
CA GLY A 102 6.71 -19.41 11.67
C GLY A 102 7.22 -19.69 13.08
N GLY A 103 8.41 -20.34 13.20
CA GLY A 103 9.05 -20.62 14.49
C GLY A 103 8.44 -21.78 15.27
N VAL A 104 7.67 -22.64 14.62
CA VAL A 104 7.03 -23.82 15.23
C VAL A 104 8.10 -24.83 15.60
N LYS A 105 8.17 -25.19 16.89
CA LYS A 105 9.15 -26.16 17.40
C LYS A 105 8.51 -27.53 17.56
N ILE A 106 9.16 -28.54 17.01
CA ILE A 106 8.72 -29.94 17.12
C ILE A 106 9.47 -30.63 18.24
N GLU A 107 8.72 -31.15 19.15
CA GLU A 107 9.26 -31.93 20.28
C GLU A 107 8.68 -33.35 20.30
N LYS A 108 9.49 -34.30 20.82
CA LYS A 108 8.94 -35.63 21.04
C LYS A 108 7.86 -35.61 22.11
N GLY A 109 6.82 -36.37 21.86
CA GLY A 109 5.64 -36.40 22.70
C GLY A 109 4.93 -37.75 22.64
N LYS A 110 3.72 -37.77 23.17
CA LYS A 110 2.81 -38.93 23.03
C LYS A 110 1.52 -38.46 22.42
N LEU A 111 1.10 -39.11 21.37
CA LEU A 111 -0.21 -38.91 20.76
C LEU A 111 -1.10 -40.08 21.20
N ARG A 112 -2.17 -39.78 21.96
CA ARG A 112 -3.08 -40.77 22.56
C ARG A 112 -2.33 -41.98 23.21
N GLY A 113 -1.29 -41.65 23.98
CA GLY A 113 -0.49 -42.68 24.70
C GLY A 113 0.66 -43.32 23.94
N VAL A 114 0.68 -43.26 22.60
CA VAL A 114 1.74 -43.81 21.75
C VAL A 114 2.85 -42.75 21.56
N PRO A 115 4.14 -43.11 21.80
CA PRO A 115 5.24 -42.17 21.58
C PRO A 115 5.38 -41.73 20.12
N SER A 116 5.55 -40.42 19.89
CA SER A 116 5.95 -39.85 18.59
C SER A 116 7.24 -39.05 18.78
N ASN A 117 8.28 -39.37 18.03
CA ASN A 117 9.59 -38.75 18.15
C ASN A 117 9.83 -37.65 17.09
N GLY A 118 8.77 -37.18 16.42
CA GLY A 118 8.80 -36.18 15.38
C GLY A 118 7.43 -35.99 14.77
N MET A 119 7.39 -35.29 13.63
CA MET A 119 6.20 -35.02 12.84
C MET A 119 6.51 -35.16 11.35
N LEU A 120 5.62 -35.74 10.58
CA LEU A 120 5.70 -35.70 9.11
C LEU A 120 5.13 -34.36 8.64
N CYS A 121 5.74 -33.74 7.64
CA CYS A 121 5.39 -32.41 7.22
C CYS A 121 4.66 -32.40 5.87
N SER A 122 3.62 -31.59 5.78
CA SER A 122 2.96 -31.19 4.55
C SER A 122 3.70 -30.03 3.86
N LEU A 123 3.34 -29.71 2.63
CA LEU A 123 3.82 -28.52 1.92
C LEU A 123 3.62 -27.25 2.75
N LYS A 124 2.45 -27.09 3.34
CA LYS A 124 2.11 -25.92 4.17
C LYS A 124 3.02 -25.76 5.38
N GLU A 125 3.35 -26.88 6.06
CA GLU A 125 4.24 -26.85 7.22
C GLU A 125 5.68 -26.56 6.84
N LEU A 126 6.08 -26.84 5.61
CA LEU A 126 7.39 -26.49 5.05
C LEU A 126 7.41 -25.06 4.46
N GLY A 127 6.31 -24.33 4.51
CA GLY A 127 6.20 -23.00 3.90
C GLY A 127 6.07 -23.03 2.37
N LEU A 128 5.81 -24.22 1.79
CA LEU A 128 5.59 -24.41 0.37
C LEU A 128 4.11 -24.29 0.03
N THR A 129 3.82 -23.79 -1.16
CA THR A 129 2.51 -23.93 -1.79
C THR A 129 2.51 -25.15 -2.70
N ALA A 130 1.36 -25.76 -2.95
CA ALA A 130 1.24 -26.84 -3.92
C ALA A 130 1.63 -26.31 -5.32
N GLU A 131 2.81 -26.66 -5.79
CA GLU A 131 3.39 -26.08 -6.99
C GLU A 131 2.96 -26.82 -8.28
N HIS A 132 2.58 -28.11 -8.18
CA HIS A 132 2.32 -28.94 -9.35
C HIS A 132 1.26 -30.03 -9.14
N ASP A 133 0.75 -30.19 -7.93
CA ASP A 133 -0.35 -31.10 -7.72
C ASP A 133 -1.61 -30.37 -8.16
N PHE A 134 -2.06 -30.64 -9.38
CA PHE A 134 -3.46 -30.48 -9.65
C PHE A 134 -4.20 -31.20 -8.53
N PRO A 135 -5.05 -30.53 -7.75
CA PRO A 135 -5.73 -31.17 -6.65
C PRO A 135 -6.69 -32.21 -7.20
N TYR A 136 -6.20 -33.41 -7.44
CA TYR A 136 -7.04 -34.51 -7.86
C TYR A 136 -7.95 -34.88 -6.70
N ALA A 137 -9.23 -35.01 -7.01
CA ALA A 137 -10.18 -35.52 -6.04
C ALA A 137 -9.94 -37.01 -5.87
N VAL A 138 -9.10 -37.35 -4.92
CA VAL A 138 -9.03 -38.73 -4.42
C VAL A 138 -10.31 -38.96 -3.64
N ILE A 139 -11.16 -39.76 -4.15
CA ILE A 139 -12.37 -40.21 -3.49
C ILE A 139 -11.96 -41.33 -2.56
N THR A 140 -11.52 -40.99 -1.35
CA THR A 140 -11.09 -41.97 -0.35
C THR A 140 -12.26 -42.74 0.28
N PRO A 141 -12.02 -43.81 1.09
CA PRO A 141 -13.06 -44.65 1.62
C PRO A 141 -14.23 -43.92 2.28
N ALA A 142 -15.41 -44.54 2.26
CA ALA A 142 -16.71 -44.01 2.60
C ALA A 142 -16.83 -43.08 3.85
N ALA A 143 -15.93 -43.20 4.81
CA ALA A 143 -15.89 -42.33 5.98
C ALA A 143 -15.51 -40.86 5.71
N LEU A 144 -14.80 -40.57 4.62
CA LEU A 144 -14.36 -39.24 4.25
C LEU A 144 -15.31 -38.55 3.27
N LEU A 145 -16.15 -39.31 2.56
CA LEU A 145 -17.20 -38.80 1.67
C LEU A 145 -18.38 -38.20 2.43
N ASN A 146 -18.54 -38.51 3.72
CA ASN A 146 -19.58 -37.91 4.56
C ASN A 146 -19.38 -36.40 4.79
N ASP A 147 -18.17 -35.83 4.50
CA ASP A 147 -17.89 -34.42 4.61
C ASP A 147 -18.19 -33.64 3.31
N TYR A 148 -18.62 -34.34 2.24
CA TYR A 148 -19.00 -33.68 0.99
C TYR A 148 -20.34 -32.97 1.12
N HIS A 149 -20.26 -31.66 1.11
CA HIS A 149 -21.41 -30.76 1.03
C HIS A 149 -21.31 -29.98 -0.28
N PRO A 150 -22.12 -30.28 -1.30
CA PRO A 150 -22.08 -29.57 -2.55
C PRO A 150 -22.38 -28.10 -2.35
N ILE A 151 -21.49 -27.23 -2.81
CA ILE A 151 -21.66 -25.78 -2.80
C ILE A 151 -22.75 -25.36 -3.80
N ASP A 152 -22.86 -26.09 -4.87
CA ASP A 152 -23.91 -25.93 -5.89
C ASP A 152 -25.00 -26.98 -5.69
N PRO A 153 -26.25 -26.58 -5.36
CA PRO A 153 -27.35 -27.54 -5.20
C PRO A 153 -27.71 -28.33 -6.44
N ALA A 154 -27.20 -27.95 -7.63
CA ALA A 154 -27.34 -28.70 -8.86
C ALA A 154 -26.36 -29.88 -9.01
N LYS A 155 -25.34 -29.95 -8.13
CA LYS A 155 -24.38 -31.06 -8.14
C LYS A 155 -24.94 -32.26 -7.36
N PRO A 156 -24.77 -33.48 -7.89
CA PRO A 156 -25.16 -34.68 -7.16
C PRO A 156 -24.22 -34.90 -5.97
N SER A 157 -24.79 -35.33 -4.83
CA SER A 157 -23.98 -35.79 -3.70
C SER A 157 -23.33 -37.15 -4.05
N ILE A 158 -22.05 -37.31 -3.61
CA ILE A 158 -21.34 -38.58 -3.77
C ILE A 158 -21.80 -39.54 -2.68
N PRO A 159 -22.28 -40.77 -2.99
CA PRO A 159 -22.71 -41.73 -1.98
C PRO A 159 -21.57 -42.16 -1.07
N ALA A 160 -21.84 -42.34 0.21
CA ALA A 160 -20.86 -42.80 1.20
C ALA A 160 -20.32 -44.21 0.96
N ASP A 161 -21.03 -45.01 0.16
CA ASP A 161 -20.69 -46.40 -0.17
C ASP A 161 -20.29 -46.58 -1.63
N ILE A 162 -19.78 -45.50 -2.25
CA ILE A 162 -19.37 -45.51 -3.66
C ILE A 162 -18.30 -46.59 -3.94
N LYS A 163 -18.51 -47.30 -5.06
CA LYS A 163 -17.64 -48.39 -5.51
C LYS A 163 -17.00 -48.06 -6.85
N PRO A 164 -15.91 -48.74 -7.22
CA PRO A 164 -15.36 -48.64 -8.58
C PRO A 164 -16.43 -48.93 -9.66
N GLY A 165 -16.54 -48.06 -10.65
CA GLY A 165 -17.57 -48.12 -11.70
C GLY A 165 -18.83 -47.35 -11.42
N ASP A 166 -19.10 -46.97 -10.17
CA ASP A 166 -20.25 -46.13 -9.84
C ASP A 166 -20.12 -44.75 -10.44
N LYS A 167 -21.22 -44.19 -10.88
CA LYS A 167 -21.29 -42.87 -11.50
C LYS A 167 -21.21 -41.77 -10.45
N VAL A 168 -20.26 -40.85 -10.60
CA VAL A 168 -20.11 -39.67 -9.74
C VAL A 168 -21.03 -38.56 -10.25
N PHE A 169 -20.77 -38.03 -11.45
CA PHE A 169 -21.70 -37.15 -12.18
C PHE A 169 -21.31 -37.10 -13.68
N GLY A 170 -22.28 -36.85 -14.55
CA GLY A 170 -22.02 -36.75 -16.01
C GLY A 170 -21.22 -37.94 -16.57
N PRO A 171 -20.08 -37.73 -17.21
CA PRO A 171 -19.17 -38.77 -17.68
C PRO A 171 -18.16 -39.25 -16.59
N VAL A 172 -18.24 -38.75 -15.38
CA VAL A 172 -17.28 -39.09 -14.32
C VAL A 172 -17.76 -40.29 -13.55
N ALA A 173 -16.88 -41.28 -13.40
CA ALA A 173 -17.08 -42.47 -12.59
C ALA A 173 -16.04 -42.59 -11.50
N ALA A 174 -16.34 -43.31 -10.43
CA ALA A 174 -15.36 -43.70 -9.44
C ALA A 174 -14.46 -44.82 -10.01
N ALA A 175 -13.16 -44.69 -9.82
CA ALA A 175 -12.17 -45.66 -10.25
C ALA A 175 -11.15 -45.91 -9.15
N LYS A 176 -10.76 -47.18 -8.98
CA LYS A 176 -9.74 -47.57 -8.02
C LYS A 176 -8.38 -47.70 -8.72
N VAL A 177 -7.38 -47.05 -8.19
CA VAL A 177 -6.00 -47.15 -8.69
C VAL A 177 -5.47 -48.55 -8.41
N LEU A 178 -5.17 -49.29 -9.44
CA LEU A 178 -4.52 -50.62 -9.36
C LEU A 178 -3.00 -50.56 -9.43
N GLU A 179 -2.51 -49.63 -10.25
CA GLU A 179 -1.09 -49.41 -10.46
C GLU A 179 -0.84 -47.94 -10.79
N CYS A 180 0.26 -47.38 -10.32
CA CYS A 180 0.73 -46.05 -10.67
C CYS A 180 2.28 -46.14 -10.78
N ALA A 181 2.80 -46.06 -12.00
CA ALA A 181 4.23 -46.25 -12.28
C ALA A 181 4.79 -45.03 -13.05
N PRO A 182 5.93 -44.45 -12.63
CA PRO A 182 6.57 -43.36 -13.32
C PRO A 182 7.08 -43.76 -14.70
N GLN A 183 6.88 -42.92 -15.72
CA GLN A 183 7.32 -43.17 -17.11
C GLN A 183 8.67 -42.55 -17.47
N GLY A 184 9.28 -41.76 -16.57
CA GLY A 184 10.61 -41.17 -16.78
C GLY A 184 10.59 -39.84 -17.56
N ASP A 185 9.42 -39.40 -18.02
CA ASP A 185 9.17 -38.11 -18.67
C ASP A 185 8.37 -37.13 -17.82
N GLY A 186 8.23 -37.43 -16.52
CA GLY A 186 7.43 -36.65 -15.58
C GLY A 186 5.96 -37.06 -15.53
N THR A 187 5.55 -38.03 -16.34
CA THR A 187 4.21 -38.62 -16.28
C THR A 187 4.19 -39.94 -15.54
N PHE A 188 3.02 -40.35 -15.09
CA PHE A 188 2.79 -41.65 -14.43
C PHE A 188 1.76 -42.41 -15.24
N HIS A 189 2.11 -43.66 -15.57
CA HIS A 189 1.14 -44.60 -16.10
C HIS A 189 0.29 -45.12 -14.94
N THR A 190 -1.03 -44.98 -15.09
CA THR A 190 -1.97 -45.47 -14.08
C THR A 190 -2.85 -46.55 -14.70
N CYS A 191 -3.13 -47.59 -13.91
CA CYS A 191 -4.18 -48.55 -14.22
C CYS A 191 -5.31 -48.41 -13.23
N LEU A 192 -6.52 -48.22 -13.71
CA LEU A 192 -7.72 -47.95 -12.91
C LEU A 192 -8.73 -49.11 -13.09
N ASP A 193 -9.31 -49.57 -11.98
CA ASP A 193 -10.46 -50.46 -11.97
C ASP A 193 -11.76 -49.65 -11.91
N LEU A 194 -12.62 -49.86 -12.87
CA LEU A 194 -13.94 -49.22 -13.00
C LEU A 194 -15.08 -50.23 -12.69
N GLY A 195 -14.81 -51.23 -11.86
CA GLY A 195 -15.86 -52.20 -11.44
C GLY A 195 -16.10 -53.31 -12.48
N GLY A 196 -15.06 -53.74 -13.19
CA GLY A 196 -15.12 -54.81 -14.18
C GLY A 196 -14.55 -54.45 -15.53
N THR A 197 -14.18 -53.24 -15.74
CA THR A 197 -13.38 -52.74 -16.86
C THR A 197 -12.19 -51.98 -16.31
N THR A 198 -11.09 -51.96 -17.05
CA THR A 198 -9.88 -51.19 -16.70
C THR A 198 -9.68 -50.07 -17.71
N ALA A 199 -9.19 -48.92 -17.20
CA ALA A 199 -8.70 -47.81 -18.00
C ALA A 199 -7.24 -47.53 -17.58
N CYS A 200 -6.41 -47.08 -18.49
CA CYS A 200 -5.01 -46.84 -18.22
C CYS A 200 -4.56 -45.45 -18.72
N PRO A 201 -5.09 -44.36 -18.11
CA PRO A 201 -4.68 -43.02 -18.47
C PRO A 201 -3.29 -42.71 -17.92
N ASP A 202 -2.54 -41.92 -18.67
CA ASP A 202 -1.35 -41.29 -18.16
C ASP A 202 -1.74 -40.03 -17.36
N THR A 203 -1.04 -39.76 -16.28
CA THR A 203 -1.29 -38.60 -15.43
C THR A 203 0.02 -37.93 -15.03
N VAL A 204 -0.03 -36.66 -14.77
CA VAL A 204 1.07 -35.92 -14.15
C VAL A 204 1.02 -35.93 -12.62
N CYS A 205 0.03 -36.60 -12.05
CA CYS A 205 -0.16 -36.66 -10.60
C CYS A 205 0.85 -37.60 -9.95
N SER A 206 1.74 -37.06 -9.16
CA SER A 206 2.78 -37.77 -8.46
C SER A 206 2.33 -38.44 -7.14
N ASN A 207 1.11 -38.15 -6.67
CA ASN A 207 0.64 -38.54 -5.35
C ASN A 207 -0.43 -39.65 -5.36
N LEU A 208 -0.64 -40.30 -6.50
CA LEU A 208 -1.55 -41.43 -6.59
C LEU A 208 -0.85 -42.73 -6.18
N HIS A 209 -1.57 -43.55 -5.42
CA HIS A 209 -1.07 -44.84 -4.94
C HIS A 209 -2.04 -45.96 -5.25
N GLU A 210 -1.52 -47.17 -5.32
CA GLU A 210 -2.38 -48.36 -5.42
C GLU A 210 -3.39 -48.42 -4.27
N GLY A 211 -4.61 -48.57 -4.63
CA GLY A 211 -5.74 -48.66 -3.68
C GLY A 211 -6.53 -47.37 -3.53
N ASP A 212 -6.02 -46.22 -4.00
CA ASP A 212 -6.76 -44.95 -3.99
C ASP A 212 -8.02 -45.04 -4.84
N LEU A 213 -9.07 -44.35 -4.40
CA LEU A 213 -10.30 -44.20 -5.16
C LEU A 213 -10.33 -42.80 -5.76
N VAL A 214 -10.36 -42.68 -7.07
CA VAL A 214 -10.29 -41.43 -7.80
C VAL A 214 -11.52 -41.20 -8.65
N ALA A 215 -11.83 -39.95 -8.97
CA ALA A 215 -12.80 -39.59 -9.98
C ALA A 215 -12.13 -39.64 -11.35
N TYR A 216 -12.69 -40.43 -12.27
CA TYR A 216 -12.18 -40.64 -13.61
C TYR A 216 -13.19 -40.22 -14.66
N ASN A 217 -12.80 -39.36 -15.57
CA ASN A 217 -13.65 -38.91 -16.68
C ASN A 217 -13.51 -39.88 -17.84
N THR A 218 -14.57 -40.66 -18.07
CA THR A 218 -14.61 -41.68 -19.12
C THR A 218 -14.63 -41.09 -20.53
N LYS A 219 -14.86 -39.79 -20.69
CA LYS A 219 -14.90 -39.13 -21.99
C LYS A 219 -13.53 -38.55 -22.40
N SER A 220 -12.83 -37.92 -21.44
CA SER A 220 -11.51 -37.35 -21.65
C SER A 220 -10.38 -38.33 -21.40
N ASP A 221 -10.71 -39.53 -20.89
CA ASP A 221 -9.73 -40.56 -20.49
C ASP A 221 -8.68 -39.99 -19.48
N SER A 222 -9.17 -39.31 -18.45
CA SER A 222 -8.30 -38.62 -17.50
C SER A 222 -8.82 -38.72 -16.08
N ILE A 223 -7.89 -38.65 -15.10
CA ILE A 223 -8.24 -38.52 -13.69
C ILE A 223 -8.66 -37.07 -13.44
N CYS A 224 -9.80 -36.86 -12.81
CA CYS A 224 -10.36 -35.54 -12.56
C CYS A 224 -9.61 -34.79 -11.47
N THR A 225 -9.44 -33.50 -11.66
CA THR A 225 -9.02 -32.54 -10.64
C THR A 225 -10.24 -32.07 -9.82
N LEU A 226 -10.00 -31.33 -8.73
CA LEU A 226 -11.09 -30.66 -8.01
C LEU A 226 -11.82 -29.65 -8.93
N ALA A 227 -11.09 -28.97 -9.81
CA ALA A 227 -11.68 -28.06 -10.81
C ALA A 227 -12.59 -28.80 -11.80
N ASP A 228 -12.19 -29.97 -12.28
CA ASP A 228 -13.01 -30.80 -13.18
C ASP A 228 -14.30 -31.28 -12.51
N LEU A 229 -14.27 -31.47 -11.20
CA LEU A 229 -15.42 -31.80 -10.39
C LEU A 229 -16.22 -30.57 -9.98
N HIS A 230 -15.80 -29.37 -10.36
CA HIS A 230 -16.33 -28.11 -9.87
C HIS A 230 -16.41 -28.06 -8.31
N ALA A 231 -15.42 -28.65 -7.64
CA ALA A 231 -15.36 -28.79 -6.20
C ALA A 231 -14.28 -27.89 -5.61
N GLU A 232 -14.47 -27.43 -4.37
CA GLU A 232 -13.46 -26.65 -3.65
C GLU A 232 -12.77 -27.51 -2.60
N GLN A 233 -11.56 -27.09 -2.18
CA GLN A 233 -10.78 -27.76 -1.15
C GLN A 233 -11.57 -28.02 0.15
N ARG A 234 -12.47 -27.13 0.52
CA ARG A 234 -13.33 -27.28 1.70
C ARG A 234 -14.35 -28.42 1.61
N GLU A 235 -14.71 -28.84 0.37
CA GLU A 235 -15.60 -29.97 0.13
C GLU A 235 -14.86 -31.30 0.27
N PHE A 236 -13.54 -31.28 0.10
CA PHE A 236 -12.65 -32.44 0.21
C PHE A 236 -11.44 -32.10 1.09
N PRO A 237 -11.63 -31.93 2.42
CA PRO A 237 -10.61 -31.45 3.34
C PRO A 237 -9.39 -32.38 3.45
N HIS A 238 -9.53 -33.63 3.02
CA HIS A 238 -8.46 -34.64 3.02
C HIS A 238 -7.84 -34.87 1.64
N CYS A 239 -8.10 -34.00 0.68
CA CYS A 239 -7.48 -34.09 -0.62
C CYS A 239 -5.93 -33.91 -0.54
N ILE A 240 -5.23 -34.41 -1.54
CA ILE A 240 -3.76 -34.50 -1.59
C ILE A 240 -3.03 -33.17 -1.31
N ALA A 241 -3.63 -32.04 -1.66
CA ALA A 241 -3.03 -30.73 -1.39
C ALA A 241 -2.78 -30.43 0.10
N ASP A 242 -3.53 -31.06 1.01
CA ASP A 242 -3.35 -30.92 2.46
C ASP A 242 -2.62 -32.12 3.11
N GLY A 243 -2.19 -33.11 2.29
CA GLY A 243 -1.49 -34.28 2.76
C GLY A 243 -0.01 -34.04 3.06
N ILE A 244 0.65 -35.11 3.50
CA ILE A 244 2.10 -35.10 3.65
C ILE A 244 2.76 -34.92 2.30
N PHE A 245 3.80 -34.10 2.24
CA PHE A 245 4.61 -33.93 1.04
C PHE A 245 5.43 -35.21 0.76
N VAL A 246 5.10 -35.90 -0.32
CA VAL A 246 5.84 -37.09 -0.75
C VAL A 246 6.94 -36.65 -1.72
N LEU A 247 8.19 -36.93 -1.32
CA LEU A 247 9.38 -36.60 -2.12
C LEU A 247 9.55 -37.64 -3.22
N ARG A 248 9.53 -37.21 -4.49
CA ARG A 248 9.58 -38.06 -5.69
C ARG A 248 10.89 -37.94 -6.47
N GLU A 249 11.82 -37.10 -6.00
CA GLU A 249 13.09 -36.88 -6.66
C GLU A 249 13.98 -38.13 -6.50
N ASP A 250 14.54 -38.65 -7.58
CA ASP A 250 15.29 -39.90 -7.63
C ASP A 250 16.61 -39.84 -6.85
N ASP A 251 17.13 -38.65 -6.56
CA ASP A 251 18.41 -38.43 -5.85
C ASP A 251 18.25 -38.27 -4.33
N VAL A 252 17.04 -38.25 -3.82
CA VAL A 252 16.76 -38.05 -2.38
C VAL A 252 16.96 -39.35 -1.60
N LYS A 253 17.69 -39.26 -0.52
CA LYS A 253 18.00 -40.38 0.39
C LYS A 253 17.51 -40.08 1.80
N PRO A 254 17.14 -41.11 2.57
CA PRO A 254 16.89 -40.98 3.99
C PRO A 254 18.03 -40.27 4.72
N GLY A 255 17.72 -39.23 5.48
CA GLY A 255 18.71 -38.42 6.19
C GLY A 255 19.14 -37.13 5.47
N ASP A 256 18.81 -36.95 4.19
CA ASP A 256 19.12 -35.72 3.47
C ASP A 256 18.43 -34.53 4.11
N ASP A 257 19.11 -33.38 4.11
CA ASP A 257 18.59 -32.14 4.64
C ASP A 257 17.48 -31.61 3.72
N ILE A 258 16.29 -31.44 4.26
CA ILE A 258 15.11 -30.99 3.49
C ILE A 258 15.32 -29.61 2.90
N ALA A 259 15.98 -28.68 3.58
CA ALA A 259 16.25 -27.36 3.01
C ALA A 259 16.99 -27.48 1.66
N LYS A 260 17.96 -28.38 1.56
CA LYS A 260 18.67 -28.66 0.29
C LYS A 260 17.80 -29.41 -0.72
N VAL A 261 17.03 -30.38 -0.24
CA VAL A 261 16.15 -31.18 -1.11
C VAL A 261 15.10 -30.30 -1.82
N ILE A 262 14.59 -29.28 -1.15
CA ILE A 262 13.57 -28.37 -1.70
C ILE A 262 14.13 -27.05 -2.23
N GLY A 263 15.48 -26.89 -2.27
CA GLY A 263 16.13 -25.68 -2.82
C GLY A 263 16.06 -24.46 -1.90
N TYR A 264 16.00 -24.68 -0.58
CA TYR A 264 16.01 -23.59 0.41
C TYR A 264 17.42 -23.29 0.92
N ASP A 265 18.47 -23.94 0.41
CA ASP A 265 19.86 -23.57 0.66
C ASP A 265 20.29 -22.33 -0.14
N ASP A 266 19.50 -21.29 -0.04
CA ASP A 266 19.64 -20.05 -0.78
C ASP A 266 19.38 -18.84 0.14
N SER A 267 19.90 -17.69 -0.26
CA SER A 267 19.57 -16.39 0.30
C SER A 267 18.77 -15.59 -0.72
N VAL A 268 17.60 -15.11 -0.33
CA VAL A 268 16.77 -14.24 -1.16
C VAL A 268 16.98 -12.79 -0.73
N VAL A 269 17.33 -11.96 -1.70
CA VAL A 269 17.58 -10.53 -1.52
C VAL A 269 16.42 -9.74 -2.08
N GLU A 270 15.77 -8.95 -1.25
CA GLU A 270 14.77 -7.99 -1.68
C GLU A 270 15.43 -6.65 -2.01
N PHE A 271 15.30 -6.22 -3.27
CA PHE A 271 15.77 -4.93 -3.75
C PHE A 271 14.62 -3.94 -3.91
N GLU A 272 14.83 -2.71 -3.44
CA GLU A 272 14.01 -1.56 -3.80
C GLU A 272 14.54 -0.93 -5.10
N ILE A 273 13.91 -1.28 -6.23
CA ILE A 273 14.30 -0.78 -7.54
C ILE A 273 13.54 0.51 -7.85
N THR A 274 14.30 1.58 -8.06
CA THR A 274 13.76 2.89 -8.42
C THR A 274 13.14 2.90 -9.84
N PRO A 275 12.16 3.77 -10.11
CA PRO A 275 11.46 3.78 -11.40
C PRO A 275 12.35 4.02 -12.62
N ASN A 276 13.49 4.70 -12.46
CA ASN A 276 14.45 4.99 -13.54
C ASN A 276 15.34 3.79 -13.90
N ARG A 277 15.35 2.72 -13.08
CA ARG A 277 16.21 1.55 -13.28
C ARG A 277 15.40 0.27 -13.59
N PRO A 278 14.59 0.25 -14.68
CA PRO A 278 13.84 -0.94 -15.07
C PRO A 278 14.74 -2.12 -15.42
N ASP A 279 15.97 -1.89 -15.87
CA ASP A 279 16.99 -2.90 -16.12
C ASP A 279 17.30 -3.77 -14.90
N CYS A 280 17.29 -3.18 -13.71
CA CYS A 280 17.52 -3.86 -12.43
C CYS A 280 16.29 -4.69 -11.94
N LEU A 281 15.16 -4.67 -12.66
CA LEU A 281 14.05 -5.60 -12.41
C LEU A 281 14.31 -6.99 -13.04
N SER A 282 15.58 -7.37 -13.16
CA SER A 282 16.06 -8.64 -13.73
C SER A 282 17.33 -9.12 -13.04
N VAL A 283 17.52 -10.46 -13.09
CA VAL A 283 18.75 -11.09 -12.60
C VAL A 283 19.97 -10.55 -13.35
N ILE A 284 19.90 -10.46 -14.69
CA ILE A 284 20.99 -9.96 -15.53
C ILE A 284 21.30 -8.49 -15.23
N GLY A 285 20.29 -7.66 -15.01
CA GLY A 285 20.51 -6.25 -14.65
C GLY A 285 21.21 -6.08 -13.32
N LEU A 286 20.75 -6.82 -12.29
CA LEU A 286 21.41 -6.83 -10.99
C LEU A 286 22.79 -7.50 -11.04
N ALA A 287 23.01 -8.46 -11.95
CA ALA A 287 24.32 -9.05 -12.18
C ALA A 287 25.32 -8.03 -12.78
N ARG A 288 24.88 -7.13 -13.65
CA ARG A 288 25.72 -6.03 -14.15
C ARG A 288 26.14 -5.10 -13.02
N GLU A 289 25.18 -4.70 -12.17
CA GLU A 289 25.47 -3.86 -11.02
C GLU A 289 26.41 -4.57 -10.03
N ALA A 290 26.16 -5.84 -9.72
CA ALA A 290 27.02 -6.62 -8.84
C ALA A 290 28.42 -6.83 -9.42
N SER A 291 28.55 -7.08 -10.73
CA SER A 291 29.83 -7.18 -11.43
C SER A 291 30.67 -5.91 -11.26
N ALA A 292 30.06 -4.75 -11.46
CA ALA A 292 30.72 -3.47 -11.28
C ALA A 292 31.04 -3.20 -9.80
N THR A 293 30.10 -3.45 -8.89
CA THR A 293 30.25 -3.22 -7.45
C THR A 293 31.38 -4.05 -6.85
N PHE A 294 31.46 -5.33 -7.18
CA PHE A 294 32.44 -6.24 -6.61
C PHE A 294 33.69 -6.43 -7.50
N HIS A 295 33.77 -5.71 -8.61
CA HIS A 295 34.86 -5.81 -9.60
C HIS A 295 35.10 -7.27 -10.04
N ARG A 296 34.02 -8.01 -10.32
CA ARG A 296 34.05 -9.43 -10.74
C ARG A 296 33.60 -9.56 -12.20
N PRO A 297 34.14 -10.55 -12.94
CA PRO A 297 33.73 -10.78 -14.31
C PRO A 297 32.25 -11.14 -14.44
N LEU A 298 31.56 -10.50 -15.37
CA LEU A 298 30.19 -10.84 -15.74
C LEU A 298 30.19 -11.95 -16.80
N LYS A 299 29.41 -13.00 -16.56
CA LYS A 299 29.24 -14.12 -17.48
C LYS A 299 27.84 -14.08 -18.06
N LEU A 300 27.70 -13.51 -19.24
CA LEU A 300 26.40 -13.49 -19.93
C LEU A 300 26.33 -14.66 -20.91
N HIS A 301 25.20 -15.36 -20.89
CA HIS A 301 24.86 -16.38 -21.85
C HIS A 301 24.24 -15.74 -23.10
N THR A 302 24.63 -16.22 -24.28
CA THR A 302 23.99 -15.87 -25.55
C THR A 302 23.07 -17.00 -25.95
N PRO A 303 21.74 -16.81 -26.00
CA PRO A 303 20.82 -17.88 -26.35
C PRO A 303 21.03 -18.41 -27.75
N GLU A 304 21.10 -19.74 -27.90
CA GLU A 304 21.23 -20.45 -29.15
C GLU A 304 20.01 -21.35 -29.40
N VAL A 305 19.37 -21.19 -30.54
CA VAL A 305 18.20 -21.99 -30.94
C VAL A 305 18.57 -22.80 -32.19
N LYS A 306 18.42 -24.11 -32.10
CA LYS A 306 18.77 -25.05 -33.19
C LYS A 306 17.71 -25.04 -34.28
N GLY A 307 16.43 -24.99 -33.87
CA GLY A 307 15.30 -25.09 -34.78
C GLY A 307 14.99 -26.51 -35.27
N CYS A 308 13.81 -26.68 -35.84
CA CYS A 308 13.35 -27.97 -36.39
C CYS A 308 12.95 -27.93 -37.86
N GLY A 309 13.27 -26.83 -38.57
CA GLY A 309 12.84 -26.57 -39.95
C GLY A 309 11.45 -25.93 -40.04
N GLY A 310 11.03 -25.60 -41.24
CA GLY A 310 9.84 -24.80 -41.54
C GLY A 310 10.14 -23.30 -41.51
N SER A 311 9.10 -22.48 -41.57
CA SER A 311 9.23 -21.02 -41.52
C SER A 311 8.08 -20.43 -40.74
N ILE A 312 8.39 -19.65 -39.67
CA ILE A 312 7.35 -18.95 -38.91
C ILE A 312 6.56 -17.95 -39.77
N ALA A 313 7.19 -17.36 -40.78
CA ALA A 313 6.56 -16.42 -41.70
C ALA A 313 5.46 -17.06 -42.59
N GLU A 314 5.43 -18.41 -42.69
CA GLU A 314 4.35 -19.12 -43.37
C GLU A 314 3.15 -19.42 -42.45
N LEU A 315 3.32 -19.26 -41.14
CA LEU A 315 2.36 -19.62 -40.12
C LEU A 315 1.65 -18.40 -39.49
N VAL A 316 2.37 -17.29 -39.32
CA VAL A 316 1.83 -16.10 -38.65
C VAL A 316 2.20 -14.83 -39.39
N ASP A 317 1.25 -13.91 -39.49
CA ASP A 317 1.45 -12.51 -39.93
C ASP A 317 1.30 -11.56 -38.74
N ILE A 318 2.19 -10.57 -38.63
CA ILE A 318 2.20 -9.64 -37.52
C ILE A 318 2.18 -8.20 -37.98
N GLU A 319 1.17 -7.45 -37.58
CA GLU A 319 0.99 -6.04 -37.89
C GLU A 319 0.97 -5.18 -36.62
N ILE A 320 1.68 -4.03 -36.67
CA ILE A 320 1.62 -2.99 -35.63
C ILE A 320 0.94 -1.77 -36.24
N GLU A 321 -0.26 -1.42 -35.76
CA GLU A 321 -1.00 -0.24 -36.27
C GLU A 321 -0.43 1.08 -35.68
N ASP A 322 0.12 1.06 -34.45
CA ASP A 322 0.66 2.25 -33.78
C ASP A 322 2.07 1.98 -33.22
N GLY A 323 3.08 2.42 -33.96
CA GLY A 323 4.49 2.28 -33.57
C GLY A 323 4.92 3.14 -32.37
N GLU A 324 4.15 4.16 -31.97
CA GLU A 324 4.41 4.93 -30.76
C GLU A 324 3.99 4.18 -29.50
N LEU A 325 2.97 3.35 -29.62
CA LEU A 325 2.46 2.51 -28.52
C LEU A 325 3.16 1.16 -28.45
N CYS A 326 3.58 0.59 -29.61
CA CYS A 326 4.35 -0.65 -29.71
C CYS A 326 5.55 -0.45 -30.66
N PRO A 327 6.72 0.02 -30.16
CA PRO A 327 7.90 0.23 -31.00
C PRO A 327 8.44 -1.04 -31.66
N ARG A 328 8.37 -2.19 -30.99
CA ARG A 328 8.88 -3.46 -31.49
C ARG A 328 8.07 -4.64 -30.96
N TYR A 329 7.84 -5.59 -31.84
CA TYR A 329 7.17 -6.87 -31.52
C TYR A 329 7.97 -8.02 -32.11
N THR A 330 8.42 -8.95 -31.26
CA THR A 330 9.13 -10.16 -31.67
C THR A 330 8.32 -11.38 -31.28
N ALA A 331 8.31 -12.39 -32.17
CA ALA A 331 7.62 -13.64 -31.89
C ALA A 331 8.36 -14.85 -32.46
N ARG A 332 8.19 -15.99 -31.83
CA ARG A 332 8.65 -17.31 -32.27
C ARG A 332 7.58 -18.37 -32.05
N MET A 333 7.61 -19.39 -32.92
CA MET A 333 6.63 -20.47 -32.89
C MET A 333 7.25 -21.77 -32.40
N VAL A 334 6.52 -22.47 -31.56
CA VAL A 334 6.83 -23.81 -31.05
C VAL A 334 5.68 -24.75 -31.41
N LYS A 335 6.00 -25.92 -31.98
CA LYS A 335 5.05 -26.98 -32.30
C LYS A 335 5.33 -28.24 -31.49
N ASN A 336 4.39 -29.19 -31.51
CA ASN A 336 4.52 -30.47 -30.80
C ASN A 336 4.80 -30.25 -29.29
N VAL A 337 4.14 -29.22 -28.73
CA VAL A 337 4.31 -28.84 -27.34
C VAL A 337 3.76 -29.93 -26.42
N LYS A 338 4.48 -30.22 -25.35
CA LYS A 338 4.06 -31.12 -24.29
C LYS A 338 4.03 -30.33 -22.98
N ILE A 339 2.83 -30.10 -22.48
CA ILE A 339 2.64 -29.43 -21.20
C ILE A 339 2.97 -30.41 -20.07
N ALA A 340 3.87 -30.01 -19.20
CA ALA A 340 4.33 -30.79 -18.06
C ALA A 340 4.80 -29.85 -16.93
N PRO A 341 5.01 -30.34 -15.71
CA PRO A 341 5.70 -29.60 -14.68
C PRO A 341 7.12 -29.17 -15.10
N SER A 342 7.54 -27.98 -14.72
CA SER A 342 8.90 -27.53 -14.95
C SER A 342 9.92 -28.34 -14.14
N PRO A 343 11.18 -28.45 -14.58
CA PRO A 343 12.20 -29.13 -13.81
C PRO A 343 12.46 -28.42 -12.47
N LYS A 344 12.92 -29.18 -11.49
CA LYS A 344 13.17 -28.74 -10.11
C LYS A 344 13.94 -27.41 -10.05
N TRP A 345 15.08 -27.29 -10.76
CA TRP A 345 15.93 -26.09 -10.74
C TRP A 345 15.18 -24.82 -11.20
N MET A 346 14.28 -24.93 -12.18
CA MET A 346 13.47 -23.81 -12.66
C MET A 346 12.39 -23.42 -11.64
N ARG A 347 11.72 -24.42 -11.07
CA ARG A 347 10.71 -24.20 -10.01
C ARG A 347 11.31 -23.51 -8.78
N GLU A 348 12.48 -23.95 -8.35
CA GLU A 348 13.20 -23.36 -7.21
C GLU A 348 13.57 -21.90 -7.46
N ARG A 349 14.08 -21.55 -8.64
CA ARG A 349 14.43 -20.17 -9.00
C ARG A 349 13.21 -19.26 -9.04
N LEU A 350 12.13 -19.72 -9.66
CA LEU A 350 10.87 -19.00 -9.71
C LEU A 350 10.33 -18.75 -8.30
N ARG A 351 10.21 -19.80 -7.50
CA ARG A 351 9.71 -19.71 -6.13
C ARG A 351 10.56 -18.80 -5.26
N ASN A 352 11.88 -18.96 -5.27
CA ASN A 352 12.80 -18.13 -4.49
C ASN A 352 12.78 -16.66 -4.98
N SER A 353 12.32 -16.40 -6.18
CA SER A 353 12.06 -15.05 -6.70
C SER A 353 10.63 -14.56 -6.49
N GLY A 354 9.81 -15.32 -5.75
CA GLY A 354 8.42 -14.94 -5.41
C GLY A 354 7.38 -15.23 -6.49
N VAL A 355 7.74 -16.03 -7.52
CA VAL A 355 6.83 -16.43 -8.60
C VAL A 355 6.43 -17.89 -8.41
N ARG A 356 5.12 -18.14 -8.42
CA ARG A 356 4.58 -19.50 -8.31
C ARG A 356 4.74 -20.24 -9.63
N PRO A 357 5.40 -21.42 -9.67
CA PRO A 357 5.43 -22.29 -10.84
C PRO A 357 4.04 -22.80 -11.23
N ILE A 358 3.80 -22.95 -12.53
CA ILE A 358 2.51 -23.41 -13.08
C ILE A 358 2.71 -24.62 -14.00
N ASN A 359 3.35 -24.43 -15.14
CA ASN A 359 3.73 -25.46 -16.10
C ASN A 359 4.95 -24.99 -16.90
N ASN A 360 5.59 -25.89 -17.59
CA ASN A 360 6.85 -25.63 -18.31
C ASN A 360 6.79 -24.44 -19.29
N ILE A 361 5.69 -24.23 -20.02
CA ILE A 361 5.58 -23.11 -20.98
C ILE A 361 5.37 -21.77 -20.27
N VAL A 362 4.46 -21.72 -19.32
CA VAL A 362 4.19 -20.50 -18.52
C VAL A 362 5.40 -20.15 -17.65
N ASP A 363 6.04 -21.16 -17.08
CA ASP A 363 7.24 -20.99 -16.25
C ASP A 363 8.43 -20.49 -17.06
N ILE A 364 8.59 -20.92 -18.32
CA ILE A 364 9.58 -20.36 -19.25
C ILE A 364 9.36 -18.85 -19.43
N THR A 365 8.13 -18.39 -19.64
CA THR A 365 7.86 -16.96 -19.81
C THR A 365 8.18 -16.16 -18.53
N ASN A 366 7.79 -16.68 -17.37
CA ASN A 366 8.11 -16.09 -16.08
C ASN A 366 9.60 -16.11 -15.77
N TYR A 367 10.29 -17.22 -16.09
CA TYR A 367 11.73 -17.35 -15.92
C TYR A 367 12.49 -16.31 -16.74
N VAL A 368 12.14 -16.14 -18.01
CA VAL A 368 12.77 -15.15 -18.90
C VAL A 368 12.44 -13.71 -18.44
N MET A 369 11.23 -13.46 -17.96
CA MET A 369 10.87 -12.17 -17.36
C MET A 369 11.76 -11.83 -16.17
N LEU A 370 12.04 -12.78 -15.30
CA LEU A 370 12.96 -12.58 -14.17
C LEU A 370 14.42 -12.48 -14.61
N GLU A 371 14.87 -13.34 -15.52
CA GLU A 371 16.26 -13.38 -15.98
C GLU A 371 16.63 -12.13 -16.77
N TYR A 372 15.81 -11.72 -17.74
CA TYR A 372 16.06 -10.62 -18.69
C TYR A 372 15.33 -9.30 -18.36
N GLY A 373 14.33 -9.33 -17.48
CA GLY A 373 13.47 -8.16 -17.20
C GLY A 373 12.44 -7.89 -18.28
N GLN A 374 12.29 -8.80 -19.25
CA GLN A 374 11.37 -8.68 -20.38
C GLN A 374 10.15 -9.58 -20.13
N PRO A 375 8.97 -9.02 -19.83
CA PRO A 375 7.76 -9.80 -19.76
C PRO A 375 7.44 -10.42 -21.13
N MET A 376 7.00 -11.66 -21.10
CA MET A 376 6.63 -12.41 -22.28
C MET A 376 5.22 -12.97 -22.12
N HIS A 377 4.60 -13.27 -23.25
CA HIS A 377 3.36 -14.02 -23.27
C HIS A 377 3.46 -15.24 -24.20
N ALA A 378 2.69 -16.26 -23.88
CA ALA A 378 2.57 -17.47 -24.69
C ALA A 378 1.11 -17.64 -25.05
N PHE A 379 0.82 -17.62 -26.36
CA PHE A 379 -0.52 -17.87 -26.88
C PHE A 379 -0.66 -19.33 -27.32
N ASP A 380 -1.75 -19.98 -26.95
CA ASP A 380 -2.19 -21.17 -27.67
C ASP A 380 -2.55 -20.75 -29.07
N PHE A 381 -1.72 -21.14 -30.05
CA PHE A 381 -1.88 -20.68 -31.43
C PHE A 381 -3.12 -21.22 -32.11
N SER A 382 -3.69 -22.32 -31.62
CA SER A 382 -4.96 -22.83 -32.09
C SER A 382 -6.15 -21.90 -31.80
N CYS A 383 -5.97 -20.98 -30.84
CA CYS A 383 -6.97 -19.97 -30.42
C CYS A 383 -6.78 -18.62 -31.12
N VAL A 384 -5.75 -18.48 -31.98
CA VAL A 384 -5.45 -17.24 -32.73
C VAL A 384 -6.07 -17.34 -34.12
N ASP A 385 -7.19 -16.66 -34.31
CA ASP A 385 -7.94 -16.70 -35.56
C ASP A 385 -7.13 -16.10 -36.73
N GLY A 386 -7.19 -16.76 -37.89
CA GLY A 386 -6.53 -16.33 -39.13
C GLY A 386 -5.00 -16.42 -39.14
N GLY A 387 -4.36 -16.94 -38.08
CA GLY A 387 -2.89 -16.95 -37.97
C GLY A 387 -2.30 -15.55 -38.01
N ARG A 388 -3.03 -14.55 -37.52
CA ARG A 388 -2.64 -13.14 -37.59
C ARG A 388 -2.65 -12.49 -36.22
N ILE A 389 -1.63 -11.70 -35.95
CA ILE A 389 -1.54 -10.84 -34.76
C ILE A 389 -1.58 -9.38 -35.20
N VAL A 390 -2.51 -8.62 -34.64
CA VAL A 390 -2.64 -7.18 -34.87
C VAL A 390 -2.49 -6.44 -33.55
N VAL A 391 -1.42 -5.66 -33.41
CA VAL A 391 -1.20 -4.81 -32.23
C VAL A 391 -1.83 -3.45 -32.49
N ARG A 392 -2.97 -3.19 -31.86
CA ARG A 392 -3.81 -1.99 -32.07
C ARG A 392 -4.44 -1.50 -30.78
N THR A 393 -4.96 -0.30 -30.79
CA THR A 393 -5.83 0.14 -29.71
C THR A 393 -7.19 -0.56 -29.77
N ALA A 394 -7.81 -0.74 -28.60
CA ALA A 394 -9.14 -1.34 -28.52
C ALA A 394 -10.17 -0.49 -29.27
N ARG A 395 -11.20 -1.14 -29.80
CA ARG A 395 -12.36 -0.47 -30.40
C ARG A 395 -13.41 -0.22 -29.34
N GLU A 396 -14.27 0.76 -29.57
CA GLU A 396 -15.38 1.07 -28.66
C GLU A 396 -16.28 -0.14 -28.44
N GLY A 397 -16.51 -0.52 -27.19
CA GLY A 397 -17.38 -1.62 -26.80
C GLY A 397 -16.71 -3.00 -26.79
N GLU A 398 -15.43 -3.12 -27.14
CA GLU A 398 -14.70 -4.38 -26.99
C GLU A 398 -14.59 -4.82 -25.52
N VAL A 399 -14.72 -6.12 -25.30
CA VAL A 399 -14.59 -6.76 -23.98
C VAL A 399 -13.65 -7.95 -24.12
N ILE A 400 -12.80 -8.15 -23.13
CA ILE A 400 -11.94 -9.33 -23.04
C ILE A 400 -12.10 -9.95 -21.65
N GLN A 401 -12.21 -11.27 -21.59
CA GLN A 401 -12.03 -12.00 -20.34
C GLN A 401 -10.54 -12.22 -20.13
N THR A 402 -10.00 -11.69 -19.04
CA THR A 402 -8.58 -11.85 -18.70
C THR A 402 -8.33 -13.15 -17.93
N LEU A 403 -7.05 -13.58 -17.84
CA LEU A 403 -6.64 -14.84 -17.18
C LEU A 403 -7.11 -14.97 -15.71
N ASP A 404 -7.46 -13.87 -15.06
CA ASP A 404 -8.08 -13.86 -13.72
C ASP A 404 -9.59 -14.16 -13.74
N GLY A 405 -10.17 -14.51 -14.89
CA GLY A 405 -11.56 -14.87 -15.07
C GLY A 405 -12.55 -13.69 -15.12
N ASN A 406 -12.06 -12.45 -15.07
CA ASN A 406 -12.91 -11.27 -15.06
C ASN A 406 -13.09 -10.65 -16.45
N ASP A 407 -14.32 -10.27 -16.78
CA ASP A 407 -14.62 -9.51 -18.00
C ASP A 407 -14.18 -8.06 -17.87
N ARG A 408 -13.33 -7.59 -18.79
CA ARG A 408 -12.79 -6.24 -18.82
C ARG A 408 -13.33 -5.46 -20.02
N LYS A 409 -14.00 -4.35 -19.75
CA LYS A 409 -14.41 -3.42 -20.82
C LYS A 409 -13.22 -2.58 -21.23
N LEU A 410 -12.92 -2.60 -22.51
CA LEU A 410 -11.80 -1.88 -23.10
C LEU A 410 -12.25 -0.52 -23.61
N THR A 411 -11.30 0.42 -23.64
CA THR A 411 -11.51 1.76 -24.21
C THR A 411 -10.49 2.04 -25.31
N PRO A 412 -10.77 2.93 -26.28
CA PRO A 412 -9.85 3.23 -27.39
C PRO A 412 -8.45 3.76 -27.01
N ASN A 413 -8.23 4.02 -25.73
CA ASN A 413 -6.90 4.43 -25.22
C ASN A 413 -6.05 3.24 -24.74
N MET A 414 -6.61 2.02 -24.76
CA MET A 414 -5.94 0.80 -24.29
C MET A 414 -5.36 0.06 -25.48
N LEU A 415 -4.07 -0.26 -25.39
CA LEU A 415 -3.41 -1.09 -26.40
C LEU A 415 -3.73 -2.56 -26.16
N CYS A 416 -4.04 -3.27 -27.23
CA CYS A 416 -4.38 -4.68 -27.20
C CYS A 416 -3.59 -5.44 -28.26
N ILE A 417 -3.30 -6.69 -27.98
CA ILE A 417 -2.90 -7.68 -28.98
C ILE A 417 -4.15 -8.39 -29.40
N CYS A 418 -4.43 -8.39 -30.70
CA CYS A 418 -5.63 -8.95 -31.28
C CYS A 418 -5.26 -10.03 -32.30
N ASP A 419 -6.16 -10.99 -32.49
CA ASP A 419 -6.15 -11.80 -33.69
C ASP A 419 -6.90 -11.07 -34.83
N GLU A 420 -7.30 -11.74 -35.90
CA GLU A 420 -8.03 -11.14 -37.01
C GLU A 420 -9.37 -10.51 -36.57
N HIS A 421 -9.97 -10.99 -35.48
CA HIS A 421 -11.35 -10.64 -35.09
C HIS A 421 -11.49 -10.01 -33.74
N LYS A 422 -10.73 -10.43 -32.74
CA LYS A 422 -10.93 -10.09 -31.30
C LYS A 422 -9.63 -9.80 -30.54
N PRO A 423 -9.68 -9.07 -29.42
CA PRO A 423 -8.53 -8.96 -28.52
C PRO A 423 -8.25 -10.31 -27.84
N VAL A 424 -6.99 -10.70 -27.80
CA VAL A 424 -6.46 -11.92 -27.15
C VAL A 424 -5.53 -11.58 -25.97
N CYS A 425 -5.11 -10.32 -25.85
CA CYS A 425 -4.32 -9.86 -24.70
C CYS A 425 -4.47 -8.34 -24.53
N VAL A 426 -4.50 -7.88 -23.28
CA VAL A 426 -4.30 -6.46 -22.95
C VAL A 426 -2.80 -6.21 -22.89
N ALA A 427 -2.25 -5.52 -23.90
CA ALA A 427 -0.82 -5.39 -24.14
C ALA A 427 -0.05 -4.90 -22.89
N GLY A 428 0.91 -5.68 -22.45
CA GLY A 428 1.76 -5.39 -21.29
C GLY A 428 1.06 -5.42 -19.93
N VAL A 429 -0.21 -5.83 -19.85
CA VAL A 429 -0.98 -5.91 -18.61
C VAL A 429 -1.34 -7.35 -18.27
N MET A 430 -2.18 -8.00 -19.10
CA MET A 430 -2.60 -9.38 -18.82
C MET A 430 -3.14 -10.06 -20.08
N GLY A 431 -2.83 -11.35 -20.23
CA GLY A 431 -3.34 -12.19 -21.29
C GLY A 431 -4.85 -12.44 -21.20
N GLY A 432 -5.46 -12.80 -22.32
CA GLY A 432 -6.85 -13.23 -22.39
C GLY A 432 -7.00 -14.71 -22.06
N ALA A 433 -8.08 -15.07 -21.35
CA ALA A 433 -8.46 -16.47 -21.12
C ALA A 433 -8.78 -17.22 -22.41
N ASN A 434 -9.10 -16.47 -23.47
CA ASN A 434 -9.43 -17.03 -24.77
C ASN A 434 -8.23 -17.53 -25.61
N SER A 435 -7.01 -17.41 -25.09
CA SER A 435 -5.76 -17.87 -25.73
C SER A 435 -4.78 -18.44 -24.69
N GLU A 436 -5.29 -18.88 -23.55
CA GLU A 436 -4.53 -19.45 -22.43
C GLU A 436 -3.88 -20.79 -22.84
N ILE A 437 -2.71 -21.04 -22.27
CA ILE A 437 -2.02 -22.33 -22.39
C ILE A 437 -2.72 -23.36 -21.48
N VAL A 438 -3.26 -24.40 -22.09
CA VAL A 438 -3.98 -25.48 -21.41
C VAL A 438 -3.26 -26.83 -21.63
N GLY A 439 -3.70 -27.87 -20.92
CA GLY A 439 -3.01 -29.17 -20.91
C GLY A 439 -2.86 -29.87 -22.26
N ASP A 440 -3.69 -29.53 -23.25
CA ASP A 440 -3.69 -30.09 -24.62
C ASP A 440 -3.15 -29.10 -25.67
N THR A 441 -2.57 -27.96 -25.25
CA THR A 441 -1.93 -27.01 -26.16
C THR A 441 -0.79 -27.67 -26.92
N ALA A 442 -0.88 -27.73 -28.24
CA ALA A 442 0.09 -28.38 -29.11
C ALA A 442 0.99 -27.40 -29.86
N MET A 443 0.56 -26.16 -30.04
CA MET A 443 1.31 -25.12 -30.74
C MET A 443 1.25 -23.79 -29.99
N VAL A 444 2.42 -23.20 -29.74
CA VAL A 444 2.57 -21.99 -28.96
C VAL A 444 3.26 -20.91 -29.76
N LEU A 445 2.68 -19.70 -29.75
CA LEU A 445 3.33 -18.49 -30.22
C LEU A 445 3.86 -17.73 -29.01
N PHE A 446 5.19 -17.66 -28.84
CA PHE A 446 5.83 -16.78 -27.87
C PHE A 446 5.86 -15.36 -28.39
N GLU A 447 5.45 -14.44 -27.56
CA GLU A 447 5.49 -13.00 -27.76
C GLU A 447 6.53 -12.37 -26.81
N SER A 448 7.35 -11.49 -27.37
CA SER A 448 8.23 -10.59 -26.62
C SER A 448 8.21 -9.23 -27.31
N ALA A 449 7.51 -8.28 -26.70
CA ALA A 449 7.28 -6.97 -27.29
C ALA A 449 7.73 -5.83 -26.39
N ASN A 450 7.88 -4.65 -26.99
CA ASN A 450 8.09 -3.42 -26.27
C ASN A 450 6.85 -2.54 -26.39
N PHE A 451 6.32 -2.07 -25.25
CA PHE A 451 5.13 -1.24 -25.18
C PHE A 451 5.43 0.09 -24.49
N ASN A 452 4.71 1.14 -24.88
CA ASN A 452 4.81 2.44 -24.28
C ASN A 452 4.42 2.39 -22.78
N GLY A 453 5.36 2.68 -21.90
CA GLY A 453 5.17 2.56 -20.45
C GLY A 453 4.04 3.44 -19.90
N VAL A 454 3.82 4.63 -20.45
CA VAL A 454 2.72 5.52 -20.03
C VAL A 454 1.36 4.92 -20.42
N SER A 455 1.26 4.33 -21.61
CA SER A 455 0.05 3.64 -22.08
C SER A 455 -0.28 2.45 -21.17
N VAL A 456 0.71 1.59 -20.90
CA VAL A 456 0.54 0.42 -20.02
C VAL A 456 0.12 0.85 -18.61
N ARG A 457 0.77 1.86 -18.02
CA ARG A 457 0.42 2.37 -16.69
C ARG A 457 -1.02 2.88 -16.63
N ARG A 458 -1.45 3.67 -17.63
CA ARG A 458 -2.81 4.20 -17.70
C ARG A 458 -3.85 3.09 -17.86
N THR A 459 -3.56 2.10 -18.71
CA THR A 459 -4.41 0.93 -18.92
C THR A 459 -4.55 0.10 -17.64
N ALA A 460 -3.44 -0.22 -16.99
CA ALA A 460 -3.41 -0.96 -15.73
C ALA A 460 -4.21 -0.25 -14.63
N ALA A 461 -4.03 1.08 -14.49
CA ALA A 461 -4.77 1.89 -13.53
C ALA A 461 -6.28 1.94 -13.84
N ALA A 462 -6.67 2.10 -15.11
CA ALA A 462 -8.06 2.14 -15.52
C ALA A 462 -8.80 0.81 -15.30
N LEU A 463 -8.10 -0.31 -15.47
CA LEU A 463 -8.63 -1.65 -15.22
C LEU A 463 -8.53 -2.09 -13.75
N GLY A 464 -7.87 -1.29 -12.89
CA GLY A 464 -7.61 -1.65 -11.50
C GLY A 464 -6.69 -2.86 -11.34
N MET A 465 -5.76 -3.07 -12.28
CA MET A 465 -4.86 -4.22 -12.36
C MET A 465 -3.40 -3.77 -12.24
N ARG A 466 -2.67 -4.41 -11.36
CA ARG A 466 -1.22 -4.28 -11.29
C ARG A 466 -0.60 -5.67 -11.34
N THR A 467 0.12 -5.95 -12.40
CA THR A 467 0.79 -7.23 -12.64
C THR A 467 2.30 -7.04 -12.66
N ASP A 468 3.05 -8.14 -12.55
CA ASP A 468 4.50 -8.14 -12.71
C ASP A 468 4.94 -7.60 -14.08
N ALA A 469 4.18 -7.88 -15.12
CA ALA A 469 4.39 -7.35 -16.46
C ALA A 469 4.18 -5.84 -16.50
N SER A 470 3.00 -5.35 -16.05
CA SER A 470 2.69 -3.92 -16.08
C SER A 470 3.65 -3.09 -15.22
N ALA A 471 4.08 -3.63 -14.08
CA ALA A 471 5.05 -2.97 -13.19
C ALA A 471 6.45 -2.81 -13.83
N ARG A 472 6.80 -3.65 -14.80
CA ARG A 472 8.03 -3.53 -15.59
C ARG A 472 7.84 -2.59 -16.76
N TYR A 473 6.80 -2.80 -17.60
CA TYR A 473 6.54 -1.98 -18.77
C TYR A 473 6.33 -0.50 -18.42
N GLU A 474 5.63 -0.19 -17.32
CA GLU A 474 5.37 1.20 -16.92
C GLU A 474 6.63 2.05 -16.70
N LYS A 475 7.78 1.40 -16.46
CA LYS A 475 9.07 2.05 -16.24
C LYS A 475 9.88 2.25 -17.53
N GLY A 476 9.42 1.73 -18.66
CA GLY A 476 10.09 1.85 -19.96
C GLY A 476 11.19 0.82 -20.17
N LEU A 477 10.83 -0.31 -20.79
CA LEU A 477 11.76 -1.40 -21.08
C LEU A 477 12.59 -1.11 -22.36
N ASP A 478 13.71 -1.83 -22.49
CA ASP A 478 14.60 -1.76 -23.63
C ASP A 478 14.02 -2.53 -24.84
N PRO A 479 13.71 -1.88 -25.98
CA PRO A 479 13.22 -2.58 -27.16
C PRO A 479 14.25 -3.56 -27.76
N MET A 480 15.55 -3.38 -27.50
CA MET A 480 16.58 -4.30 -27.99
C MET A 480 16.61 -5.63 -27.22
N ASN A 481 16.01 -5.68 -26.04
CA ASN A 481 15.97 -6.88 -25.20
C ASN A 481 14.95 -7.90 -25.66
N THR A 482 13.93 -7.50 -26.44
CA THR A 482 12.84 -8.37 -26.91
C THR A 482 13.35 -9.60 -27.66
N MET A 483 14.32 -9.39 -28.57
CA MET A 483 14.93 -10.47 -29.34
C MET A 483 15.67 -11.48 -28.46
N LYS A 484 16.47 -10.99 -27.52
CA LYS A 484 17.25 -11.87 -26.62
C LYS A 484 16.32 -12.72 -25.75
N ALA A 485 15.25 -12.11 -25.25
CA ALA A 485 14.27 -12.78 -24.41
C ALA A 485 13.54 -13.89 -25.17
N VAL A 486 13.01 -13.63 -26.37
CA VAL A 486 12.31 -14.66 -27.13
C VAL A 486 13.24 -15.81 -27.58
N GLN A 487 14.51 -15.50 -27.89
CA GLN A 487 15.51 -16.53 -28.18
C GLN A 487 15.78 -17.42 -26.94
N ARG A 488 15.89 -16.79 -25.76
CA ARG A 488 16.09 -17.54 -24.50
C ARG A 488 14.91 -18.46 -24.19
N ALA A 489 13.68 -17.99 -24.38
CA ALA A 489 12.51 -18.82 -24.18
C ALA A 489 12.52 -20.05 -25.10
N CYS A 490 12.86 -19.88 -26.36
CA CYS A 490 12.96 -20.97 -27.31
C CYS A 490 14.11 -21.95 -27.01
N GLU A 491 15.26 -21.44 -26.59
CA GLU A 491 16.37 -22.27 -26.10
C GLU A 491 15.95 -23.13 -24.90
N LEU A 492 15.18 -22.54 -23.96
CA LEU A 492 14.65 -23.29 -22.82
C LEU A 492 13.67 -24.39 -23.25
N VAL A 493 12.80 -24.11 -24.24
CA VAL A 493 11.93 -25.15 -24.80
C VAL A 493 12.75 -26.34 -25.34
N GLU A 494 13.83 -26.08 -26.10
CA GLU A 494 14.71 -27.14 -26.63
C GLU A 494 15.49 -27.83 -25.51
N LEU A 495 15.97 -27.09 -24.51
CA LEU A 495 16.67 -27.63 -23.36
C LEU A 495 15.79 -28.59 -22.54
N LEU A 496 14.54 -28.24 -22.36
CA LEU A 496 13.56 -29.05 -21.63
C LEU A 496 12.95 -30.16 -22.48
N GLY A 497 13.16 -30.15 -23.81
CA GLY A 497 12.55 -31.10 -24.71
C GLY A 497 11.02 -31.06 -24.75
N CYS A 498 10.45 -29.92 -24.41
CA CYS A 498 9.00 -29.77 -24.27
C CYS A 498 8.31 -29.26 -25.53
N GLY A 499 9.01 -29.11 -26.62
CA GLY A 499 8.47 -28.71 -27.94
C GLY A 499 9.57 -28.60 -28.98
N GLU A 500 9.17 -28.32 -30.20
CA GLU A 500 10.02 -28.14 -31.38
C GLU A 500 9.93 -26.71 -31.88
N VAL A 501 11.02 -25.96 -31.86
CA VAL A 501 11.06 -24.56 -32.29
C VAL A 501 11.08 -24.47 -33.82
N VAL A 502 10.10 -23.78 -34.41
CA VAL A 502 10.04 -23.51 -35.86
C VAL A 502 11.12 -22.50 -36.23
N ASP A 503 11.76 -22.70 -37.43
CA ASP A 503 12.80 -21.80 -37.91
C ASP A 503 12.30 -20.37 -38.18
N GLY A 504 13.24 -19.43 -38.05
CA GLY A 504 12.95 -18.00 -38.22
C GLY A 504 12.42 -17.34 -36.96
N VAL A 505 12.27 -16.06 -37.07
CA VAL A 505 11.73 -15.15 -36.01
C VAL A 505 10.94 -14.05 -36.70
N MET A 506 9.79 -13.72 -36.20
CA MET A 506 9.08 -12.51 -36.58
C MET A 506 9.63 -11.35 -35.73
N ASP A 507 10.15 -10.32 -36.39
CA ASP A 507 10.71 -9.13 -35.75
C ASP A 507 10.20 -7.88 -36.48
N VAL A 508 9.15 -7.31 -35.94
CA VAL A 508 8.51 -6.13 -36.52
C VAL A 508 8.96 -4.90 -35.71
N ILE A 509 9.77 -4.06 -36.33
CA ILE A 509 10.28 -2.80 -35.77
C ILE A 509 9.46 -1.66 -36.40
N ALA A 510 8.50 -1.15 -35.66
CA ALA A 510 7.67 -0.01 -36.08
C ALA A 510 8.35 1.33 -35.77
N LYS A 511 9.18 1.38 -34.72
CA LYS A 511 9.97 2.55 -34.35
C LYS A 511 11.34 2.13 -33.87
N ASP A 512 12.36 2.52 -34.61
CA ASP A 512 13.75 2.28 -34.22
C ASP A 512 14.21 3.29 -33.14
N LYS A 513 14.97 2.81 -32.17
CA LYS A 513 15.59 3.63 -31.13
C LYS A 513 17.05 3.87 -31.48
N ALA A 514 17.37 5.10 -31.87
CA ALA A 514 18.75 5.50 -32.06
C ALA A 514 19.54 5.39 -30.74
N PRO A 515 20.82 4.99 -30.77
CA PRO A 515 21.67 5.01 -29.58
C PRO A 515 21.76 6.42 -28.97
N THR A 516 21.64 6.50 -27.66
CA THR A 516 21.86 7.77 -26.95
C THR A 516 23.35 8.00 -26.81
N VAL A 517 23.79 9.20 -27.14
CA VAL A 517 25.21 9.63 -27.04
C VAL A 517 25.30 10.84 -26.13
N VAL A 518 26.09 10.76 -25.07
CA VAL A 518 26.36 11.85 -24.13
C VAL A 518 27.84 12.21 -24.16
N LYS A 519 28.19 13.50 -24.04
CA LYS A 519 29.58 13.93 -23.96
C LYS A 519 30.17 13.72 -22.56
N LEU A 520 31.37 13.17 -22.49
CA LEU A 520 32.17 13.17 -21.27
C LEU A 520 32.73 14.56 -21.03
N GLU A 521 32.30 15.19 -19.97
CA GLU A 521 32.72 16.56 -19.59
C GLU A 521 33.32 16.54 -18.15
N PRO A 522 34.57 16.07 -17.97
CA PRO A 522 35.16 15.83 -16.66
C PRO A 522 35.16 17.05 -15.74
N GLU A 523 35.40 18.25 -16.30
CA GLU A 523 35.40 19.50 -15.54
C GLU A 523 34.00 19.82 -14.98
N LYS A 524 32.94 19.60 -15.77
CA LYS A 524 31.57 19.83 -15.33
C LYS A 524 31.13 18.78 -14.29
N ILE A 525 31.54 17.52 -14.49
CA ILE A 525 31.25 16.43 -13.55
C ILE A 525 31.92 16.75 -12.21
N ASN A 526 33.21 17.10 -12.20
CA ASN A 526 33.90 17.47 -10.97
C ASN A 526 33.29 18.71 -10.30
N ALA A 527 32.90 19.72 -11.09
CA ALA A 527 32.26 20.93 -10.56
C ALA A 527 30.89 20.61 -9.92
N LEU A 528 30.12 19.68 -10.49
CA LEU A 528 28.84 19.25 -9.98
C LEU A 528 29.02 18.44 -8.67
N LEU A 529 29.95 17.51 -8.63
CA LEU A 529 30.20 16.63 -7.49
C LEU A 529 31.03 17.32 -6.38
N GLY A 530 31.70 18.41 -6.67
CA GLY A 530 32.65 19.06 -5.74
C GLY A 530 33.93 18.23 -5.54
N THR A 531 34.38 17.54 -6.57
CA THR A 531 35.54 16.64 -6.57
C THR A 531 36.63 17.10 -7.54
N ASP A 532 37.75 16.40 -7.58
CA ASP A 532 38.84 16.57 -8.53
C ASP A 532 39.29 15.19 -9.01
N LEU A 533 38.35 14.43 -9.57
CA LEU A 533 38.56 13.06 -10.06
C LEU A 533 39.27 13.11 -11.42
N PRO A 534 40.25 12.23 -11.65
CA PRO A 534 40.92 12.14 -12.97
C PRO A 534 39.94 11.51 -13.98
N GLU A 535 40.00 11.99 -15.22
CA GLU A 535 39.18 11.47 -16.32
C GLU A 535 39.35 9.96 -16.52
N SER A 536 40.53 9.41 -16.27
CA SER A 536 40.80 7.98 -16.41
C SER A 536 39.93 7.13 -15.48
N LEU A 537 39.68 7.60 -14.25
CA LEU A 537 38.77 6.92 -13.30
C LEU A 537 37.33 7.01 -13.75
N MET A 538 36.89 8.16 -14.25
CA MET A 538 35.52 8.29 -14.79
C MET A 538 35.30 7.33 -15.96
N ARG A 539 36.28 7.21 -16.87
CA ARG A 539 36.23 6.26 -17.98
C ARG A 539 36.22 4.80 -17.50
N GLU A 540 37.00 4.44 -16.51
CA GLU A 540 37.02 3.10 -15.92
C GLU A 540 35.67 2.72 -15.32
N ILE A 541 35.07 3.62 -14.55
CA ILE A 541 33.73 3.43 -13.97
C ILE A 541 32.68 3.19 -15.06
N LEU A 542 32.65 4.06 -16.07
CA LEU A 542 31.68 3.96 -17.15
C LEU A 542 31.83 2.64 -17.94
N LEU A 543 33.07 2.24 -18.25
CA LEU A 543 33.32 0.96 -18.92
C LEU A 543 32.86 -0.24 -18.09
N SER A 544 33.04 -0.21 -16.76
CA SER A 544 32.60 -1.29 -15.87
C SER A 544 31.09 -1.45 -15.84
N LEU A 545 30.34 -0.38 -16.14
CA LEU A 545 28.88 -0.33 -16.23
C LEU A 545 28.35 -0.66 -17.64
N GLY A 546 29.24 -0.98 -18.58
CA GLY A 546 28.87 -1.36 -19.94
C GLY A 546 28.61 -0.19 -20.90
N PHE A 547 29.01 1.04 -20.53
CA PHE A 547 29.06 2.13 -21.49
C PHE A 547 30.20 1.93 -22.47
N GLU A 548 30.02 2.34 -23.71
CA GLU A 548 31.09 2.33 -24.70
C GLU A 548 31.60 3.77 -24.90
N LEU A 549 32.94 3.91 -25.12
CA LEU A 549 33.58 5.20 -25.24
C LEU A 549 34.25 5.35 -26.59
N SER A 550 33.94 6.45 -27.30
CA SER A 550 34.56 6.80 -28.58
C SER A 550 35.06 8.25 -28.51
N GLY A 551 36.34 8.43 -28.16
CA GLY A 551 36.84 9.78 -27.79
C GLY A 551 36.12 10.30 -26.57
N ASP A 552 35.49 11.46 -26.69
CA ASP A 552 34.67 12.06 -25.63
C ASP A 552 33.20 11.70 -25.73
N ASP A 553 32.81 10.90 -26.72
CA ASP A 553 31.46 10.43 -26.85
C ASP A 553 31.25 9.16 -25.99
N ILE A 554 30.22 9.20 -25.15
CA ILE A 554 29.74 8.07 -24.34
C ILE A 554 28.52 7.50 -25.06
N LEU A 555 28.66 6.28 -25.56
CA LEU A 555 27.51 5.54 -26.08
C LEU A 555 26.80 4.85 -24.91
N VAL A 556 25.56 5.26 -24.66
CA VAL A 556 24.75 4.77 -23.58
C VAL A 556 24.17 3.40 -23.95
N PRO A 557 24.31 2.38 -23.09
CA PRO A 557 23.69 1.08 -23.33
C PRO A 557 22.17 1.19 -23.49
N SER A 558 21.58 0.40 -24.39
CA SER A 558 20.15 0.49 -24.70
C SER A 558 19.22 0.28 -23.49
N TRP A 559 19.68 -0.51 -22.50
CA TRP A 559 18.93 -0.76 -21.27
C TRP A 559 18.98 0.38 -20.24
N ARG A 560 19.84 1.41 -20.43
CA ARG A 560 19.96 2.60 -19.58
C ARG A 560 19.18 3.77 -20.21
N GLY A 561 17.86 3.61 -20.26
CA GLY A 561 16.97 4.64 -20.78
C GLY A 561 16.88 5.91 -19.91
N ASP A 562 17.47 5.88 -18.73
CA ASP A 562 17.55 6.97 -17.74
C ASP A 562 18.73 7.94 -18.00
N VAL A 563 19.72 7.54 -18.79
CA VAL A 563 20.93 8.34 -19.02
C VAL A 563 20.81 9.16 -20.31
N GLU A 564 20.56 10.45 -20.17
CA GLU A 564 20.36 11.37 -21.30
C GLU A 564 21.26 12.63 -21.24
N HIS A 565 21.82 12.95 -20.08
CA HIS A 565 22.52 14.19 -19.81
C HIS A 565 23.82 13.97 -19.02
N TYR A 566 24.74 14.95 -19.04
CA TYR A 566 26.00 14.85 -18.30
C TYR A 566 25.81 14.67 -16.77
N SER A 567 24.71 15.16 -16.22
CA SER A 567 24.39 14.95 -14.79
C SER A 567 24.13 13.49 -14.46
N ASP A 568 23.54 12.73 -15.39
CA ASP A 568 23.30 11.32 -15.22
C ASP A 568 24.63 10.54 -15.25
N ILE A 569 25.55 10.99 -16.10
CA ILE A 569 26.94 10.49 -16.09
C ILE A 569 27.66 10.83 -14.78
N ALA A 570 27.43 12.04 -14.24
CA ALA A 570 27.98 12.42 -12.94
C ALA A 570 27.44 11.55 -11.81
N GLU A 571 26.14 11.16 -11.85
CA GLU A 571 25.56 10.21 -10.91
C GLU A 571 26.26 8.85 -10.98
N GLU A 572 26.47 8.31 -12.18
CA GLU A 572 27.18 7.03 -12.37
C GLU A 572 28.59 7.09 -11.79
N VAL A 573 29.31 8.18 -12.04
CA VAL A 573 30.64 8.39 -11.45
C VAL A 573 30.58 8.49 -9.94
N ALA A 574 29.63 9.25 -9.38
CA ALA A 574 29.49 9.49 -7.94
C ALA A 574 29.19 8.20 -7.17
N ARG A 575 28.25 7.38 -7.67
CA ARG A 575 27.80 6.17 -6.97
C ARG A 575 28.91 5.09 -6.91
N PHE A 576 29.78 4.99 -7.94
CA PHE A 576 30.91 4.06 -7.95
C PHE A 576 32.20 4.63 -7.38
N TYR A 577 32.41 5.95 -7.42
CA TYR A 577 33.43 6.59 -6.59
C TYR A 577 33.10 6.44 -5.10
N GLY A 578 31.80 6.40 -4.76
CA GLY A 578 31.26 6.31 -3.42
C GLY A 578 30.94 7.67 -2.82
N TYR A 579 29.69 7.91 -2.50
CA TYR A 579 29.22 9.17 -1.89
C TYR A 579 29.96 9.52 -0.60
N ASN A 580 30.40 8.51 0.17
CA ASN A 580 31.15 8.70 1.42
C ASN A 580 32.56 9.28 1.17
N ASN A 581 33.08 9.20 -0.05
CA ASN A 581 34.39 9.73 -0.42
C ASN A 581 34.31 11.19 -0.90
N ILE A 582 33.09 11.71 -1.15
CA ILE A 582 32.89 13.10 -1.54
C ILE A 582 33.02 13.99 -0.31
N PRO A 583 33.94 14.99 -0.30
CA PRO A 583 34.18 15.81 0.88
C PRO A 583 33.00 16.72 1.18
N CYS A 584 32.62 16.80 2.44
CA CYS A 584 31.66 17.79 2.89
C CYS A 584 32.27 19.17 2.85
N THR A 585 31.67 20.10 2.10
CA THR A 585 32.08 21.48 2.02
C THR A 585 31.07 22.43 2.63
N LEU A 586 31.53 23.56 3.15
CA LEU A 586 30.64 24.63 3.61
C LEU A 586 29.97 25.30 2.38
N MET A 587 28.68 25.63 2.56
CA MET A 587 27.98 26.42 1.55
C MET A 587 28.68 27.76 1.33
N ARG A 588 28.86 28.13 0.07
CA ARG A 588 29.34 29.46 -0.38
C ARG A 588 28.24 30.10 -1.21
N GLY A 589 27.87 31.30 -0.86
CA GLY A 589 26.88 32.06 -1.61
C GLY A 589 26.71 33.45 -1.01
N GLU A 590 26.05 34.31 -1.78
CA GLU A 590 25.64 35.60 -1.27
C GLU A 590 24.59 35.39 -0.16
N THR A 591 24.79 36.08 0.95
CA THR A 591 23.82 36.06 2.05
C THR A 591 22.70 37.04 1.73
N THR A 592 21.47 36.57 1.80
CA THR A 592 20.28 37.41 1.72
C THR A 592 19.71 37.66 3.10
N ARG A 593 19.07 38.80 3.28
CA ARG A 593 18.40 39.10 4.54
C ARG A 593 17.15 38.20 4.65
N GLY A 594 17.24 37.18 5.48
CA GLY A 594 16.11 36.36 5.84
C GLY A 594 15.20 37.06 6.86
N GLY A 595 14.01 36.52 7.04
CA GLY A 595 13.05 37.01 8.05
C GLY A 595 11.67 36.39 7.85
N PHE A 596 10.82 36.64 8.82
CA PHE A 596 9.39 36.29 8.74
C PHE A 596 8.61 37.44 8.08
N SER A 597 7.59 37.08 7.30
CA SER A 597 6.59 38.04 6.85
C SER A 597 5.77 38.56 8.05
N GLU A 598 5.10 39.69 7.89
CA GLU A 598 4.22 40.24 8.94
C GLU A 598 3.13 39.24 9.36
N GLN A 599 2.58 38.51 8.41
CA GLN A 599 1.58 37.47 8.69
C GLN A 599 2.16 36.30 9.51
N GLN A 600 3.38 35.87 9.20
CA GLN A 600 4.09 34.84 9.97
C GLN A 600 4.42 35.31 11.38
N LEU A 601 4.83 36.60 11.52
CA LEU A 601 5.06 37.20 12.85
C LEU A 601 3.76 37.26 13.66
N PHE A 602 2.65 37.57 13.02
CA PHE A 602 1.33 37.59 13.66
C PHE A 602 0.88 36.19 14.09
N ASP A 603 1.06 35.19 13.22
CA ASP A 603 0.80 33.76 13.53
C ASP A 603 1.57 33.33 14.79
N ARG A 604 2.87 33.60 14.82
CA ARG A 604 3.72 33.29 15.98
C ARG A 604 3.29 34.01 17.24
N ALA A 605 2.93 35.29 17.12
CA ALA A 605 2.45 36.09 18.25
C ALA A 605 1.14 35.55 18.83
N LEU A 606 0.21 35.09 17.99
CA LEU A 606 -1.02 34.44 18.44
C LEU A 606 -0.73 33.14 19.21
N GLY A 607 0.10 32.27 18.65
CA GLY A 607 0.48 31.03 19.34
C GLY A 607 1.19 31.28 20.67
N GLU A 608 2.11 32.26 20.72
CA GLU A 608 2.78 32.65 21.96
C GLU A 608 1.79 33.20 23.00
N THR A 609 0.81 33.98 22.55
CA THR A 609 -0.24 34.51 23.44
C THR A 609 -1.10 33.37 23.99
N CYS A 610 -1.47 32.37 23.19
CA CYS A 610 -2.21 31.20 23.67
C CYS A 610 -1.41 30.41 24.71
N ARG A 611 -0.10 30.18 24.47
CA ARG A 611 0.76 29.48 25.42
C ARG A 611 0.91 30.26 26.75
N THR A 612 1.06 31.57 26.69
CA THR A 612 1.15 32.41 27.90
C THR A 612 -0.15 32.42 28.71
N LEU A 613 -1.30 32.16 28.05
CA LEU A 613 -2.59 31.97 28.71
C LEU A 613 -2.80 30.54 29.24
N GLY A 614 -1.80 29.65 29.09
CA GLY A 614 -1.83 28.26 29.55
C GLY A 614 -2.55 27.29 28.65
N TYR A 615 -2.63 27.58 27.34
CA TYR A 615 -3.14 26.66 26.35
C TYR A 615 -1.99 25.88 25.72
N ASP A 616 -2.14 24.57 25.61
CA ASP A 616 -1.23 23.68 24.89
C ASP A 616 -1.60 23.64 23.41
N GLU A 617 -0.56 23.63 22.55
CA GLU A 617 -0.73 23.53 21.12
C GLU A 617 -1.10 22.11 20.69
N ILE A 618 -2.08 21.98 19.82
CA ILE A 618 -2.41 20.72 19.18
C ILE A 618 -2.40 20.88 17.65
N ILE A 619 -2.15 19.77 16.97
CA ILE A 619 -2.26 19.64 15.52
C ILE A 619 -3.18 18.44 15.26
N THR A 620 -4.27 18.69 14.54
CA THR A 620 -5.25 17.66 14.20
C THR A 620 -5.31 17.42 12.71
N TYR A 621 -5.81 16.25 12.31
CA TYR A 621 -6.00 15.95 10.89
C TYR A 621 -7.03 16.89 10.26
N SER A 622 -6.73 17.30 9.02
CA SER A 622 -7.68 18.05 8.19
C SER A 622 -8.78 17.18 7.59
N PHE A 623 -8.62 15.87 7.64
CA PHE A 623 -9.58 14.87 7.18
C PHE A 623 -10.49 14.44 8.32
N ILE A 624 -11.79 14.43 8.07
CA ILE A 624 -12.81 14.06 9.06
C ILE A 624 -13.88 13.17 8.44
N SER A 625 -14.70 12.55 9.29
CA SER A 625 -15.92 11.87 8.86
C SER A 625 -17.06 12.86 8.60
N PRO A 626 -17.89 12.65 7.57
CA PRO A 626 -19.15 13.40 7.40
C PRO A 626 -20.06 13.33 8.63
N SER A 627 -20.02 12.24 9.39
CA SER A 627 -20.80 12.04 10.62
C SER A 627 -20.43 13.02 11.75
N TYR A 628 -19.25 13.65 11.68
CA TYR A 628 -18.81 14.61 12.70
C TYR A 628 -19.67 15.88 12.74
N TYR A 629 -20.25 16.27 11.60
CA TYR A 629 -21.21 17.38 11.57
C TYR A 629 -22.49 17.07 12.33
N ASP A 630 -22.93 15.79 12.33
CA ASP A 630 -24.09 15.39 13.14
C ASP A 630 -23.73 15.34 14.62
N LYS A 631 -22.53 14.88 14.98
CA LYS A 631 -22.03 14.88 16.37
C LYS A 631 -22.06 16.28 17.00
N ILE A 632 -21.70 17.32 16.24
CA ILE A 632 -21.76 18.72 16.70
C ILE A 632 -23.12 19.38 16.45
N ARG A 633 -24.13 18.63 16.05
CA ARG A 633 -25.50 19.11 15.78
C ARG A 633 -25.57 20.22 14.72
N MET A 634 -24.63 20.26 13.78
CA MET A 634 -24.66 21.21 12.68
C MET A 634 -25.95 21.04 11.87
N PRO A 635 -26.72 22.10 11.55
CA PRO A 635 -27.93 22.00 10.75
C PRO A 635 -27.69 21.29 9.41
N LYS A 636 -28.68 20.50 8.95
CA LYS A 636 -28.51 19.72 7.71
C LYS A 636 -28.38 20.59 6.46
N ASP A 637 -28.94 21.77 6.48
CA ASP A 637 -28.90 22.77 5.42
C ASP A 637 -27.72 23.75 5.54
N SER A 638 -26.86 23.57 6.53
CA SER A 638 -25.66 24.40 6.73
C SER A 638 -24.75 24.34 5.52
N PRO A 639 -24.29 25.47 4.97
CA PRO A 639 -23.33 25.51 3.88
C PRO A 639 -21.98 24.87 4.28
N LEU A 640 -21.66 24.83 5.58
CA LEU A 640 -20.45 24.20 6.09
C LEU A 640 -20.46 22.67 5.97
N ARG A 641 -21.59 22.04 5.63
CA ARG A 641 -21.63 20.60 5.31
C ARG A 641 -21.15 20.29 3.89
N LYS A 642 -20.99 21.29 3.04
CA LYS A 642 -20.38 21.12 1.72
C LYS A 642 -18.86 21.01 1.88
N SER A 643 -18.35 19.79 1.92
CA SER A 643 -16.93 19.50 2.07
C SER A 643 -16.34 18.96 0.77
N LEU A 644 -15.06 19.20 0.55
CA LEU A 644 -14.31 18.47 -0.46
C LEU A 644 -14.22 17.01 -0.06
N LYS A 645 -14.51 16.10 -0.99
CA LYS A 645 -14.38 14.66 -0.81
C LYS A 645 -12.99 14.21 -1.23
N ILE A 646 -12.41 13.32 -0.46
CA ILE A 646 -11.18 12.63 -0.82
C ILE A 646 -11.54 11.53 -1.81
N LEU A 647 -10.81 11.45 -2.94
CA LEU A 647 -11.10 10.47 -4.00
C LEU A 647 -10.86 9.04 -3.56
N ASN A 648 -9.82 8.80 -2.78
CA ASN A 648 -9.41 7.50 -2.28
C ASN A 648 -9.07 7.55 -0.79
N PRO A 649 -10.09 7.77 0.08
CA PRO A 649 -9.86 7.87 1.52
C PRO A 649 -9.41 6.52 2.11
N LEU A 650 -8.67 6.58 3.21
CA LEU A 650 -8.31 5.38 3.97
C LEU A 650 -9.54 4.71 4.61
N GLY A 651 -10.55 5.52 4.96
CA GLY A 651 -11.79 5.08 5.55
C GLY A 651 -12.84 6.18 5.53
N GLU A 652 -14.08 5.89 5.93
CA GLU A 652 -15.17 6.87 6.01
C GLU A 652 -14.86 7.96 7.04
N ASP A 653 -14.14 7.62 8.09
CA ASP A 653 -13.68 8.51 9.17
C ASP A 653 -12.71 9.62 8.71
N THR A 654 -12.11 9.48 7.53
CA THR A 654 -11.17 10.44 6.93
C THR A 654 -11.54 10.79 5.49
N SER A 655 -12.84 10.77 5.15
CA SER A 655 -13.31 10.83 3.75
C SER A 655 -13.56 12.23 3.22
N ILE A 656 -13.57 13.25 4.07
CA ILE A 656 -13.81 14.65 3.69
C ILE A 656 -12.83 15.62 4.35
N MET A 657 -12.61 16.77 3.68
CA MET A 657 -11.87 17.88 4.27
C MET A 657 -12.77 18.68 5.22
N ARG A 658 -12.23 19.06 6.39
CA ARG A 658 -12.96 19.81 7.41
C ARG A 658 -13.31 21.24 6.98
N THR A 659 -14.50 21.70 7.30
CA THR A 659 -14.96 23.09 7.13
C THR A 659 -15.05 23.86 8.45
N THR A 660 -14.77 23.22 9.57
CA THR A 660 -14.66 23.74 10.93
C THR A 660 -13.67 22.87 11.71
N ILE A 661 -12.93 23.42 12.66
CA ILE A 661 -12.00 22.69 13.51
C ILE A 661 -12.71 22.07 14.72
N LEU A 662 -13.89 22.57 15.06
CA LEU A 662 -14.60 22.19 16.28
C LEU A 662 -14.71 20.66 16.50
N PRO A 663 -15.08 19.81 15.52
CA PRO A 663 -15.12 18.37 15.72
C PRO A 663 -13.76 17.79 16.11
N SER A 664 -12.70 18.22 15.42
CA SER A 664 -11.33 17.76 15.69
C SER A 664 -10.86 18.16 17.09
N MET A 665 -11.17 19.39 17.53
CA MET A 665 -10.91 19.87 18.89
C MET A 665 -11.63 19.02 19.94
N LEU A 666 -12.91 18.72 19.70
CA LEU A 666 -13.71 17.88 20.61
C LEU A 666 -13.21 16.45 20.71
N GLU A 667 -12.70 15.86 19.62
CA GLU A 667 -12.04 14.54 19.64
C GLU A 667 -10.81 14.53 20.55
N ILE A 668 -9.96 15.56 20.49
CA ILE A 668 -8.78 15.65 21.38
C ILE A 668 -9.18 15.89 22.82
N ILE A 669 -10.19 16.72 23.06
CA ILE A 669 -10.78 16.91 24.40
C ILE A 669 -11.29 15.57 24.93
N THR A 670 -12.06 14.83 24.14
CA THR A 670 -12.59 13.51 24.51
C THR A 670 -11.46 12.53 24.85
N ARG A 671 -10.41 12.51 24.05
CA ARG A 671 -9.23 11.68 24.30
C ARG A 671 -8.62 12.01 25.67
N ASN A 672 -8.39 13.29 25.95
CA ASN A 672 -7.85 13.73 27.22
C ASN A 672 -8.78 13.38 28.40
N TYR A 673 -10.08 13.55 28.22
CA TYR A 673 -11.07 13.18 29.24
C TYR A 673 -11.04 11.67 29.55
N ASN A 674 -10.95 10.84 28.50
CA ASN A 674 -10.85 9.38 28.63
C ASN A 674 -9.55 8.94 29.32
N TYR A 675 -8.44 9.68 29.11
CA TYR A 675 -7.18 9.52 29.86
C TYR A 675 -7.25 10.08 31.30
N ARG A 676 -8.44 10.58 31.73
CA ARG A 676 -8.68 11.10 33.07
C ARG A 676 -7.85 12.33 33.43
N ASN A 677 -7.45 13.11 32.45
CA ASN A 677 -6.90 14.44 32.70
C ASN A 677 -7.99 15.30 33.33
N LYS A 678 -7.70 15.91 34.48
CA LYS A 678 -8.71 16.66 35.25
C LYS A 678 -9.09 17.99 34.61
N ALA A 679 -8.17 18.61 33.90
CA ALA A 679 -8.36 19.87 33.21
C ALA A 679 -7.43 19.92 31.99
N VAL A 680 -7.91 20.51 30.89
CA VAL A 680 -7.10 20.82 29.71
C VAL A 680 -7.46 22.18 29.16
N ARG A 681 -6.49 22.84 28.52
CA ARG A 681 -6.67 24.05 27.71
C ARG A 681 -5.85 23.83 26.43
N LEU A 682 -6.50 23.78 25.27
CA LEU A 682 -5.89 23.41 24.00
C LEU A 682 -6.13 24.53 22.99
N TYR A 683 -5.16 24.78 22.11
CA TYR A 683 -5.36 25.64 20.96
C TYR A 683 -4.79 24.99 19.69
N GLU A 684 -5.41 25.35 18.56
CA GLU A 684 -4.94 25.01 17.22
C GLU A 684 -5.04 26.22 16.29
N LEU A 685 -3.94 26.54 15.59
CA LEU A 685 -3.94 27.43 14.44
C LEU A 685 -3.99 26.57 13.17
N GLY A 686 -5.18 26.11 12.83
CA GLY A 686 -5.41 25.15 11.76
C GLY A 686 -6.10 25.76 10.54
N LYS A 687 -6.01 25.07 9.41
CA LYS A 687 -6.77 25.41 8.21
C LYS A 687 -8.10 24.68 8.17
N ILE A 688 -9.10 25.33 7.57
CA ILE A 688 -10.34 24.72 7.11
C ILE A 688 -10.42 24.85 5.57
N TYR A 689 -11.28 24.07 4.94
CA TYR A 689 -11.32 23.95 3.48
C TYR A 689 -12.72 24.21 2.99
N LEU A 690 -12.93 25.39 2.41
CA LEU A 690 -14.24 25.82 1.91
C LEU A 690 -14.26 25.62 0.39
N PRO A 691 -15.10 24.69 -0.14
CA PRO A 691 -15.15 24.41 -1.57
C PRO A 691 -15.50 25.64 -2.41
N ARG A 692 -14.84 25.80 -3.53
CA ARG A 692 -15.15 26.80 -4.58
C ARG A 692 -15.75 26.12 -5.80
N GLU A 693 -16.32 26.91 -6.69
CA GLU A 693 -16.93 26.40 -7.93
C GLU A 693 -15.91 25.83 -8.93
N ASP A 694 -14.64 26.27 -8.86
CA ASP A 694 -13.55 25.78 -9.69
C ASP A 694 -12.97 24.43 -9.25
N GLY A 695 -13.55 23.78 -8.23
CA GLY A 695 -13.11 22.49 -7.70
C GLY A 695 -11.95 22.56 -6.71
N LEU A 696 -11.40 23.75 -6.45
CA LEU A 696 -10.41 24.01 -5.41
C LEU A 696 -11.09 24.41 -4.09
N ALA A 697 -10.33 24.73 -3.08
CA ALA A 697 -10.83 25.27 -1.80
C ALA A 697 -10.16 26.58 -1.45
N ASP A 698 -10.92 27.44 -0.77
CA ASP A 698 -10.33 28.46 0.08
C ASP A 698 -9.86 27.81 1.37
N GLU A 699 -8.65 28.15 1.82
CA GLU A 699 -8.00 27.56 2.97
C GLU A 699 -7.75 28.57 4.10
N PRO A 700 -8.79 29.20 4.66
CA PRO A 700 -8.58 30.16 5.73
C PRO A 700 -8.09 29.47 7.00
N LYS A 701 -7.22 30.19 7.74
CA LYS A 701 -6.78 29.75 9.07
C LYS A 701 -7.82 30.13 10.12
N ILE A 702 -8.00 29.24 11.08
CA ILE A 702 -8.83 29.43 12.26
C ILE A 702 -7.96 29.24 13.51
N LEU A 703 -8.05 30.15 14.46
CA LEU A 703 -7.60 29.91 15.81
C LEU A 703 -8.73 29.25 16.58
N SER A 704 -8.58 27.97 16.86
CA SER A 704 -9.52 27.21 17.69
C SER A 704 -9.00 27.08 19.10
N LEU A 705 -9.86 27.28 20.09
CA LEU A 705 -9.59 27.05 21.51
C LEU A 705 -10.55 25.97 22.02
N GLY A 706 -10.08 25.13 22.93
CA GLY A 706 -10.91 24.10 23.58
C GLY A 706 -10.43 23.87 25.01
N ALA A 707 -11.35 23.80 25.98
CA ALA A 707 -10.98 23.62 27.37
C ALA A 707 -12.09 22.97 28.19
N TYR A 708 -11.71 22.26 29.24
CA TYR A 708 -12.59 21.81 30.33
C TYR A 708 -11.81 21.70 31.64
N GLY A 709 -12.55 21.54 32.76
CA GLY A 709 -11.98 21.24 34.08
C GLY A 709 -12.08 22.41 35.08
N ASP A 710 -11.44 22.23 36.21
CA ASP A 710 -11.53 23.17 37.34
C ASP A 710 -11.11 24.59 36.95
N GLY A 711 -11.93 25.57 37.32
CA GLY A 711 -11.69 26.99 37.05
C GLY A 711 -11.97 27.42 35.61
N MET A 712 -12.60 26.53 34.79
CA MET A 712 -13.01 26.84 33.45
C MET A 712 -14.52 27.15 33.42
N ASP A 713 -14.86 28.34 32.98
CA ASP A 713 -16.23 28.77 32.75
C ASP A 713 -16.30 29.70 31.53
N PHE A 714 -17.50 30.19 31.22
CA PHE A 714 -17.73 31.08 30.07
C PHE A 714 -16.88 32.37 30.17
N PHE A 715 -16.76 32.95 31.39
CA PHE A 715 -16.03 34.19 31.57
C PHE A 715 -14.52 33.99 31.54
N THR A 716 -14.05 32.85 31.99
CA THR A 716 -12.63 32.47 31.87
C THR A 716 -12.21 32.34 30.41
N LEU A 717 -13.03 31.66 29.58
CA LEU A 717 -12.79 31.61 28.13
C LEU A 717 -12.86 33.00 27.48
N LYS A 718 -13.89 33.81 27.83
CA LYS A 718 -14.04 35.19 27.39
C LYS A 718 -12.83 36.04 27.73
N GLY A 719 -12.32 35.95 28.98
CA GLY A 719 -11.12 36.65 29.41
C GLY A 719 -9.87 36.27 28.62
N GLY A 720 -9.74 34.98 28.25
CA GLY A 720 -8.70 34.49 27.35
C GLY A 720 -8.79 35.10 25.94
N ILE A 721 -9.99 35.16 25.38
CA ILE A 721 -10.23 35.80 24.09
C ILE A 721 -9.93 37.31 24.18
N GLU A 722 -10.39 38.01 25.20
CA GLU A 722 -10.08 39.42 25.42
C GLU A 722 -8.56 39.67 25.52
N ALA A 723 -7.81 38.75 26.14
CA ALA A 723 -6.36 38.84 26.24
C ALA A 723 -5.72 38.68 24.85
N ILE A 724 -6.20 37.73 24.02
CA ILE A 724 -5.75 37.56 22.65
C ILE A 724 -6.03 38.84 21.83
N LEU A 725 -7.23 39.38 21.92
CA LEU A 725 -7.60 40.60 21.19
C LEU A 725 -6.76 41.81 21.64
N ARG A 726 -6.46 41.92 22.94
CA ARG A 726 -5.52 42.97 23.46
C ARG A 726 -4.11 42.77 22.92
N ALA A 727 -3.62 41.53 22.87
CA ALA A 727 -2.30 41.23 22.30
C ALA A 727 -2.23 41.59 20.80
N CYS A 728 -3.33 41.38 20.05
CA CYS A 728 -3.49 41.84 18.67
C CYS A 728 -3.73 43.35 18.55
N ARG A 729 -3.92 44.10 19.70
CA ARG A 729 -4.22 45.53 19.74
C ARG A 729 -5.51 45.90 18.98
N ILE A 730 -6.47 44.99 18.98
CA ILE A 730 -7.77 45.20 18.37
C ILE A 730 -8.58 46.11 19.25
N LYS A 731 -9.20 47.11 18.66
CA LYS A 731 -10.08 48.11 19.30
C LYS A 731 -11.53 47.86 18.92
N ASP A 732 -12.42 48.55 19.61
CA ASP A 732 -13.88 48.58 19.35
C ASP A 732 -14.48 47.15 19.37
N VAL A 733 -14.05 46.37 20.37
CA VAL A 733 -14.49 44.97 20.54
C VAL A 733 -15.89 44.94 21.12
N ARG A 734 -16.76 44.19 20.49
CA ARG A 734 -18.16 43.97 20.90
C ARG A 734 -18.45 42.47 20.99
N PHE A 735 -19.18 42.07 22.00
CA PHE A 735 -19.69 40.72 22.21
C PHE A 735 -21.20 40.68 22.08
N GLU A 736 -21.72 39.83 21.24
CA GLU A 736 -23.15 39.63 21.02
C GLU A 736 -23.59 38.21 21.39
N ALA A 737 -24.68 38.05 22.11
CA ALA A 737 -25.24 36.77 22.44
C ALA A 737 -25.59 35.99 21.17
N CYS A 738 -25.17 34.72 21.09
CA CYS A 738 -25.43 33.81 19.98
C CYS A 738 -26.35 32.68 20.48
N THR A 739 -27.58 32.64 19.98
CA THR A 739 -28.59 31.65 20.40
C THR A 739 -28.93 30.64 19.31
N ASP A 740 -28.42 30.84 18.10
CA ASP A 740 -28.75 30.10 16.89
C ASP A 740 -27.70 29.05 16.50
N ASN A 741 -26.56 29.01 17.17
CA ASN A 741 -25.54 27.99 16.92
C ASN A 741 -25.81 26.71 17.74
N ALA A 742 -26.33 25.68 17.07
CA ALA A 742 -26.74 24.43 17.71
C ALA A 742 -25.60 23.62 18.38
N SER A 743 -24.36 23.92 18.05
CA SER A 743 -23.17 23.26 18.65
C SER A 743 -22.86 23.82 20.05
N TYR A 744 -23.36 25.01 20.36
CA TYR A 744 -23.11 25.71 21.61
C TYR A 744 -24.37 25.81 22.48
N HIS A 745 -24.18 26.03 23.76
CA HIS A 745 -25.27 26.28 24.73
C HIS A 745 -25.90 27.65 24.47
N PRO A 746 -27.23 27.76 24.21
CA PRO A 746 -27.85 29.02 23.77
C PRO A 746 -27.76 30.13 24.78
N GLY A 747 -27.62 29.86 26.07
CA GLY A 747 -27.45 30.85 27.13
C GLY A 747 -26.00 31.18 27.48
N ARG A 748 -25.01 30.50 26.88
CA ARG A 748 -23.58 30.67 27.17
C ARG A 748 -22.74 30.58 25.88
N CYS A 749 -23.19 31.33 24.85
CA CYS A 749 -22.53 31.48 23.56
C CYS A 749 -22.56 32.93 23.12
N ALA A 750 -21.47 33.39 22.54
CA ALA A 750 -21.38 34.76 22.01
C ALA A 750 -20.55 34.79 20.72
N LYS A 751 -20.90 35.70 19.83
CA LYS A 751 -20.05 36.15 18.72
C LYS A 751 -19.21 37.33 19.18
N VAL A 752 -18.01 37.45 18.60
CA VAL A 752 -17.10 38.57 18.87
C VAL A 752 -16.86 39.36 17.60
N TYR A 753 -16.94 40.68 17.70
CA TYR A 753 -16.77 41.65 16.62
C TYR A 753 -15.71 42.69 16.93
N ALA A 754 -15.06 43.22 15.90
CA ALA A 754 -14.30 44.46 15.97
C ALA A 754 -14.87 45.43 14.94
N GLY A 755 -15.58 46.51 15.41
CA GLY A 755 -16.47 47.28 14.56
C GLY A 755 -17.52 46.37 13.93
N ASP A 756 -17.56 46.34 12.58
CA ASP A 756 -18.52 45.53 11.81
C ASP A 756 -17.93 44.16 11.40
N VAL A 757 -16.63 43.86 11.71
CA VAL A 757 -15.99 42.63 11.33
C VAL A 757 -16.25 41.54 12.36
N GLU A 758 -16.95 40.47 11.98
CA GLU A 758 -17.09 39.26 12.81
C GLU A 758 -15.76 38.53 12.91
N LEU A 759 -15.26 38.38 14.11
CA LEU A 759 -13.98 37.68 14.40
C LEU A 759 -14.17 36.20 14.68
N GLY A 760 -15.35 35.82 15.19
CA GLY A 760 -15.64 34.41 15.45
C GLY A 760 -16.72 34.19 16.52
N VAL A 761 -16.80 32.93 16.97
CA VAL A 761 -17.80 32.46 17.95
C VAL A 761 -17.10 31.71 19.10
N PHE A 762 -17.64 31.83 20.30
CA PHE A 762 -17.14 31.10 21.47
C PHE A 762 -18.26 30.85 22.48
N GLY A 763 -18.05 29.84 23.32
CA GLY A 763 -19.00 29.55 24.38
C GLY A 763 -18.84 28.16 24.97
N GLN A 764 -19.81 27.80 25.82
CA GLN A 764 -19.96 26.43 26.28
C GLN A 764 -20.50 25.56 25.16
N ILE A 765 -19.89 24.41 24.96
CA ILE A 765 -20.42 23.39 24.05
C ILE A 765 -21.77 22.88 24.56
N HIS A 766 -22.71 22.67 23.65
CA HIS A 766 -24.04 22.21 24.02
C HIS A 766 -23.98 20.87 24.77
N PRO A 767 -24.68 20.68 25.92
CA PRO A 767 -24.59 19.43 26.69
C PRO A 767 -24.89 18.16 25.88
N LEU A 768 -25.81 18.22 24.91
CA LEU A 768 -26.09 17.10 24.02
C LEU A 768 -24.93 16.80 23.08
N VAL A 769 -24.13 17.79 22.68
CA VAL A 769 -22.90 17.57 21.92
C VAL A 769 -21.85 16.90 22.82
N ALA A 770 -21.61 17.41 24.01
CA ALA A 770 -20.69 16.80 24.96
C ALA A 770 -21.05 15.34 25.26
N ALA A 771 -22.35 15.05 25.46
CA ALA A 771 -22.86 13.71 25.67
C ALA A 771 -22.62 12.79 24.45
N THR A 772 -22.74 13.30 23.22
CA THR A 772 -22.44 12.52 22.00
C THR A 772 -20.97 12.11 21.93
N TYR A 773 -20.08 12.93 22.49
CA TYR A 773 -18.64 12.62 22.63
C TYR A 773 -18.30 11.82 23.91
N GLY A 774 -19.29 11.52 24.75
CA GLY A 774 -19.10 10.78 26.00
C GLY A 774 -18.39 11.57 27.10
N VAL A 775 -18.44 12.89 27.05
CA VAL A 775 -17.80 13.76 28.04
C VAL A 775 -18.85 14.32 28.99
N ASP A 776 -18.74 13.93 30.27
CA ASP A 776 -19.60 14.41 31.36
C ASP A 776 -18.93 15.57 32.09
N ALA A 777 -18.53 16.58 31.34
CA ALA A 777 -17.95 17.81 31.84
C ALA A 777 -18.41 19.00 30.98
N GLU A 778 -18.43 20.21 31.55
CA GLU A 778 -18.66 21.41 30.78
C GLU A 778 -17.44 21.70 29.89
N ILE A 779 -17.63 21.66 28.57
CA ILE A 779 -16.60 21.97 27.58
C ILE A 779 -16.82 23.39 27.10
N TYR A 780 -15.76 24.14 26.95
CA TYR A 780 -15.74 25.49 26.41
C TYR A 780 -14.85 25.54 25.19
N ALA A 781 -15.36 26.14 24.08
CA ALA A 781 -14.62 26.21 22.83
C ALA A 781 -14.80 27.56 22.13
N ALA A 782 -13.85 27.91 21.28
CA ALA A 782 -13.90 29.09 20.42
C ALA A 782 -13.33 28.76 19.05
N GLU A 783 -13.86 29.41 18.02
CA GLU A 783 -13.28 29.49 16.68
C GLU A 783 -13.18 30.95 16.26
N LEU A 784 -11.94 31.45 16.06
CA LEU A 784 -11.67 32.82 15.65
C LEU A 784 -10.97 32.81 14.28
N ARG A 785 -11.44 33.65 13.37
CA ARG A 785 -10.92 33.76 12.00
C ARG A 785 -9.59 34.52 12.00
N PHE A 786 -8.53 33.83 11.64
CA PHE A 786 -7.19 34.41 11.60
C PHE A 786 -7.11 35.66 10.68
N ASP A 787 -7.67 35.57 9.47
CA ASP A 787 -7.62 36.67 8.51
C ASP A 787 -8.41 37.90 8.98
N ALA A 788 -9.53 37.67 9.68
CA ALA A 788 -10.30 38.73 10.31
C ALA A 788 -9.50 39.41 11.44
N LEU A 789 -8.88 38.61 12.34
CA LEU A 789 -8.01 39.16 13.39
C LEU A 789 -6.82 39.95 12.80
N TYR A 790 -6.20 39.40 11.73
CA TYR A 790 -5.10 40.07 11.05
C TYR A 790 -5.50 41.37 10.39
N SER A 791 -6.67 41.42 9.76
CA SER A 791 -7.18 42.63 9.06
C SER A 791 -7.46 43.80 9.97
N VAL A 792 -7.95 43.51 11.21
CA VAL A 792 -8.33 44.57 12.19
C VAL A 792 -7.26 44.78 13.26
N ARG A 793 -6.09 44.14 13.14
CA ARG A 793 -5.02 44.30 14.13
C ARG A 793 -4.55 45.74 14.24
N GLY A 794 -4.23 46.16 15.45
CA GLY A 794 -3.67 47.47 15.69
C GLY A 794 -2.24 47.62 15.22
N GLY A 795 -1.87 48.79 14.82
CA GLY A 795 -0.48 49.15 14.44
C GLY A 795 0.48 49.17 15.64
N ILE A 796 1.68 49.67 15.42
CA ILE A 796 2.69 49.84 16.47
C ILE A 796 2.14 50.82 17.53
N PRO A 797 2.26 50.51 18.84
CA PRO A 797 1.83 51.43 19.87
C PRO A 797 2.54 52.78 19.75
N VAL A 798 1.75 53.82 19.73
CA VAL A 798 2.26 55.19 19.76
C VAL A 798 2.29 55.68 21.21
N TYR A 799 3.41 56.24 21.62
CA TYR A 799 3.54 56.82 22.95
C TYR A 799 2.46 57.88 23.17
N GLN A 800 1.79 57.78 24.32
CA GLN A 800 0.85 58.81 24.80
C GLN A 800 1.42 59.40 26.08
N PRO A 801 1.56 60.72 26.17
CA PRO A 801 2.04 61.37 27.40
C PRO A 801 1.16 61.02 28.62
N LEU A 802 1.79 60.89 29.77
CA LEU A 802 1.03 60.73 30.99
C LEU A 802 0.09 61.95 31.21
N PRO A 803 -1.08 61.71 31.77
CA PRO A 803 -2.03 62.78 32.02
C PRO A 803 -1.45 63.80 33.01
N LYS A 804 -1.58 65.07 32.69
CA LYS A 804 -1.11 66.19 33.55
C LYS A 804 -2.07 66.47 34.67
N PHE A 805 -3.33 66.14 34.51
CA PHE A 805 -4.38 66.47 35.50
C PHE A 805 -4.96 65.19 36.12
N PRO A 806 -5.35 65.26 37.41
CA PRO A 806 -5.90 64.11 38.11
C PRO A 806 -7.29 63.75 37.59
N ALA A 807 -7.63 62.47 37.65
CA ALA A 807 -8.97 62.00 37.36
C ALA A 807 -9.86 62.06 38.62
N VAL A 808 -11.15 62.16 38.38
CA VAL A 808 -12.20 62.07 39.39
C VAL A 808 -12.98 60.77 39.14
N THR A 809 -13.19 59.96 40.19
CA THR A 809 -14.02 58.76 40.09
C THR A 809 -15.42 58.98 40.58
N ARG A 810 -16.39 58.32 39.94
CA ARG A 810 -17.80 58.32 40.41
C ARG A 810 -18.34 56.94 40.28
N ASP A 811 -18.99 56.43 41.29
CA ASP A 811 -19.65 55.13 41.26
C ASP A 811 -21.14 55.35 41.02
N ILE A 812 -21.71 54.60 40.12
CA ILE A 812 -23.15 54.56 39.85
C ILE A 812 -23.65 53.11 39.96
N ALA A 813 -24.79 52.91 40.59
CA ALA A 813 -25.50 51.68 40.66
C ALA A 813 -26.89 51.85 40.04
N VAL A 814 -27.17 51.14 38.97
CA VAL A 814 -28.43 51.27 38.24
C VAL A 814 -29.24 49.96 38.29
N VAL A 815 -30.54 50.07 38.48
CA VAL A 815 -31.48 48.95 38.44
C VAL A 815 -32.13 48.94 37.08
N CYS A 816 -31.99 47.78 36.40
CA CYS A 816 -32.57 47.57 35.08
C CYS A 816 -33.22 46.18 34.99
N ALA A 817 -33.96 45.92 33.88
CA ALA A 817 -34.51 44.60 33.58
C ALA A 817 -33.38 43.57 33.43
N GLU A 818 -33.61 42.33 33.80
CA GLU A 818 -32.67 41.23 33.66
C GLU A 818 -32.17 41.01 32.22
N SER A 819 -33.02 41.32 31.23
CA SER A 819 -32.69 41.22 29.82
C SER A 819 -31.71 42.28 29.30
N VAL A 820 -31.50 43.38 30.01
CA VAL A 820 -30.55 44.43 29.63
C VAL A 820 -29.12 43.91 29.86
N THR A 821 -28.33 43.85 28.80
CA THR A 821 -26.94 43.36 28.92
C THR A 821 -26.04 44.44 29.54
N VAL A 822 -24.96 43.99 30.18
CA VAL A 822 -23.93 44.91 30.74
C VAL A 822 -23.31 45.73 29.61
N GLY A 823 -23.03 45.14 28.46
CA GLY A 823 -22.49 45.83 27.28
C GLY A 823 -23.41 46.94 26.79
N ALA A 824 -24.75 46.75 26.79
CA ALA A 824 -25.68 47.80 26.44
C ALA A 824 -25.66 48.96 27.43
N LEU A 825 -25.51 48.66 28.73
CA LEU A 825 -25.33 49.69 29.75
C LEU A 825 -24.01 50.46 29.57
N GLU A 826 -22.90 49.77 29.32
CA GLU A 826 -21.60 50.42 29.08
C GLU A 826 -21.60 51.29 27.81
N ASP A 827 -22.20 50.81 26.70
CA ASP A 827 -22.32 51.59 25.48
C ASP A 827 -23.18 52.84 25.70
N CYS A 828 -24.25 52.71 26.45
CA CYS A 828 -25.13 53.85 26.81
C CYS A 828 -24.37 54.85 27.71
N ILE A 829 -23.60 54.35 28.68
CA ILE A 829 -22.75 55.20 29.54
C ILE A 829 -21.75 55.99 28.68
N ARG A 830 -21.04 55.31 27.75
CA ARG A 830 -20.06 55.97 26.86
C ARG A 830 -20.69 57.02 25.96
N ARG A 831 -21.87 56.76 25.44
CA ARG A 831 -22.63 57.75 24.61
C ARG A 831 -23.18 58.91 25.41
N GLY A 832 -23.58 58.66 26.65
CA GLY A 832 -24.12 59.67 27.54
C GLY A 832 -23.07 60.65 28.13
N ALA A 833 -21.81 60.24 28.10
CA ALA A 833 -20.69 61.05 28.58
C ALA A 833 -20.34 62.18 27.59
N LYS A 834 -20.08 63.37 28.10
CA LYS A 834 -19.75 64.58 27.32
C LYS A 834 -18.25 64.71 27.00
N GLY A 835 -17.54 63.55 26.84
CA GLY A 835 -16.10 63.52 26.50
C GLY A 835 -15.15 63.53 27.67
N LEU A 836 -15.62 63.58 28.90
CA LEU A 836 -14.83 63.54 30.11
C LEU A 836 -14.54 62.12 30.56
N LEU A 837 -15.34 61.14 30.16
CA LEU A 837 -15.23 59.76 30.53
C LEU A 837 -13.96 59.11 29.90
N LYS A 838 -13.05 58.62 30.74
CA LYS A 838 -11.83 57.90 30.30
C LYS A 838 -11.92 56.39 30.51
N LYS A 839 -12.69 55.91 31.50
CA LYS A 839 -12.82 54.49 31.82
C LYS A 839 -14.18 54.20 32.45
N VAL A 840 -14.76 53.08 32.13
CA VAL A 840 -15.94 52.46 32.77
C VAL A 840 -15.51 51.08 33.24
N GLU A 841 -15.73 50.78 34.50
CA GLU A 841 -15.47 49.49 35.11
C GLU A 841 -16.69 48.94 35.80
N LEU A 842 -17.13 47.74 35.37
CA LEU A 842 -18.13 46.98 36.10
C LEU A 842 -17.47 46.41 37.36
N PHE A 843 -18.05 46.62 38.56
CA PHE A 843 -17.51 46.04 39.79
C PHE A 843 -18.52 45.19 40.57
N ASP A 844 -19.84 45.32 40.33
CA ASP A 844 -20.84 44.48 40.99
C ASP A 844 -22.09 44.29 40.17
N ILE A 845 -22.71 43.12 40.28
CA ILE A 845 -24.03 42.78 39.77
C ILE A 845 -24.81 42.09 40.87
N TYR A 846 -25.77 42.82 41.45
CA TYR A 846 -26.58 42.33 42.54
C TYR A 846 -27.96 41.86 42.07
N ARG A 847 -28.30 40.63 42.50
CA ARG A 847 -29.63 40.03 42.37
C ARG A 847 -30.04 39.53 43.75
N GLY A 848 -30.96 40.23 44.37
CA GLY A 848 -31.37 39.86 45.72
C GLY A 848 -32.65 40.57 46.17
N ILE A 849 -32.99 40.43 47.49
CA ILE A 849 -34.29 40.81 48.06
C ILE A 849 -34.62 42.32 47.89
N SER A 850 -33.60 43.15 47.72
CA SER A 850 -33.77 44.60 47.58
C SER A 850 -33.96 45.09 46.13
N VAL A 851 -34.04 44.16 45.17
CA VAL A 851 -34.29 44.44 43.73
C VAL A 851 -35.57 43.72 43.29
N ALA A 852 -36.41 44.38 42.51
CA ALA A 852 -37.64 43.75 42.04
C ALA A 852 -37.42 42.45 41.23
N PRO A 853 -38.29 41.45 41.37
CA PRO A 853 -38.20 40.23 40.55
C PRO A 853 -38.14 40.55 39.07
N GLY A 854 -37.20 39.89 38.33
CA GLY A 854 -36.94 40.16 36.93
C GLY A 854 -36.07 41.39 36.65
N SER A 855 -35.51 41.99 37.67
CA SER A 855 -34.52 43.07 37.56
C SER A 855 -33.20 42.73 38.24
N LYS A 856 -32.17 43.45 37.88
CA LYS A 856 -30.83 43.41 38.50
C LYS A 856 -30.30 44.81 38.77
N SER A 857 -29.45 44.96 39.80
CA SER A 857 -28.65 46.16 40.02
C SER A 857 -27.25 45.96 39.48
N VAL A 858 -26.80 46.89 38.64
CA VAL A 858 -25.46 46.83 38.01
C VAL A 858 -24.70 48.06 38.44
N ALA A 859 -23.50 47.87 39.00
CA ALA A 859 -22.65 48.96 39.56
C ALA A 859 -21.39 49.15 38.71
N PHE A 860 -21.18 50.41 38.31
CA PHE A 860 -20.02 50.82 37.52
C PHE A 860 -19.22 51.91 38.24
N SER A 861 -17.89 51.84 38.12
CA SER A 861 -16.98 52.93 38.47
C SER A 861 -16.59 53.70 37.23
N LEU A 862 -16.84 54.96 37.20
CA LEU A 862 -16.59 55.91 36.11
C LEU A 862 -15.35 56.73 36.42
N THR A 863 -14.33 56.71 35.58
CA THR A 863 -13.16 57.58 35.68
C THR A 863 -13.32 58.74 34.71
N LEU A 864 -13.45 59.92 35.24
CA LEU A 864 -13.65 61.14 34.49
C LEU A 864 -12.42 62.06 34.59
N ARG A 865 -12.03 62.70 33.51
CA ARG A 865 -10.85 63.57 33.43
C ARG A 865 -10.93 64.49 32.24
N ALA A 866 -10.64 65.79 32.44
CA ALA A 866 -10.34 66.73 31.34
C ALA A 866 -8.85 66.67 30.99
N ASP A 867 -8.46 66.82 29.73
CA ASP A 867 -7.06 66.74 29.27
C ASP A 867 -6.35 68.09 29.37
N ASP A 868 -7.07 69.15 29.54
CA ASP A 868 -6.58 70.58 29.55
C ASP A 868 -6.59 71.24 30.94
N ARG A 869 -7.32 70.71 31.96
CA ARG A 869 -7.45 71.28 33.30
C ARG A 869 -7.82 70.22 34.36
N SER A 870 -7.72 70.60 35.62
CA SER A 870 -8.30 69.82 36.71
C SER A 870 -9.84 69.94 36.68
N LEU A 871 -10.52 68.77 36.77
CA LEU A 871 -11.96 68.66 36.76
C LEU A 871 -12.54 69.09 38.14
N THR A 872 -13.59 69.86 38.15
CA THR A 872 -14.32 70.15 39.39
C THR A 872 -15.33 69.01 39.70
N GLY A 873 -15.71 68.90 40.94
CA GLY A 873 -16.73 67.92 41.36
C GLY A 873 -18.09 68.17 40.67
N GLU A 874 -18.46 69.42 40.47
CA GLU A 874 -19.72 69.82 39.81
C GLU A 874 -19.75 69.42 38.33
N GLU A 875 -18.63 69.57 37.62
CA GLU A 875 -18.54 69.17 36.21
C GLU A 875 -18.62 67.65 36.10
N ALA A 876 -18.00 66.89 37.00
CA ALA A 876 -18.09 65.44 37.03
C ALA A 876 -19.53 64.98 37.34
N ASP A 877 -20.24 65.64 38.25
CA ASP A 877 -21.60 65.27 38.59
C ASP A 877 -22.59 65.63 37.49
N GLU A 878 -22.32 66.66 36.68
CA GLU A 878 -23.14 67.04 35.52
C GLU A 878 -22.99 65.99 34.39
N ASP A 879 -21.76 65.45 34.18
CA ASP A 879 -21.54 64.42 33.20
C ASP A 879 -22.25 63.11 33.62
N VAL A 880 -22.19 62.73 34.91
CA VAL A 880 -22.89 61.59 35.51
C VAL A 880 -24.42 61.74 35.34
N LYS A 881 -24.97 62.94 35.57
CA LYS A 881 -26.38 63.20 35.35
C LYS A 881 -26.80 62.95 33.91
N SER A 882 -25.99 63.41 32.95
CA SER A 882 -26.22 63.13 31.53
C SER A 882 -26.24 61.65 31.21
N ILE A 883 -25.29 60.90 31.75
CA ILE A 883 -25.21 59.42 31.61
C ILE A 883 -26.48 58.77 32.19
N LEU A 884 -26.86 59.12 33.41
CA LEU A 884 -28.05 58.56 34.08
C LEU A 884 -29.31 58.85 33.35
N ALA A 885 -29.47 60.03 32.80
CA ALA A 885 -30.65 60.44 32.02
C ALA A 885 -30.77 59.61 30.74
N LEU A 886 -29.66 59.33 30.06
CA LEU A 886 -29.67 58.51 28.87
C LEU A 886 -29.93 57.01 29.19
N LEU A 887 -29.36 56.52 30.29
CA LEU A 887 -29.60 55.15 30.80
C LEU A 887 -31.08 54.91 31.11
N GLU A 888 -31.75 55.88 31.74
CA GLU A 888 -33.17 55.79 32.03
C GLU A 888 -34.02 55.88 30.73
N ALA A 889 -33.66 56.79 29.82
CA ALA A 889 -34.43 57.03 28.61
C ALA A 889 -34.36 55.85 27.64
N GLU A 890 -33.19 55.27 27.39
CA GLU A 890 -32.99 54.22 26.44
C GLU A 890 -33.19 52.79 26.96
N LEU A 891 -32.79 52.57 28.22
CA LEU A 891 -32.71 51.19 28.79
C LEU A 891 -33.64 51.02 30.03
N GLY A 892 -34.34 52.02 30.39
CA GLY A 892 -35.15 52.03 31.63
C GLY A 892 -34.36 51.79 32.89
N ALA A 893 -33.07 52.04 32.85
CA ALA A 893 -32.14 51.79 33.94
C ALA A 893 -32.10 52.98 34.89
N LYS A 894 -32.59 52.79 36.12
CA LYS A 894 -32.74 53.86 37.14
C LYS A 894 -31.65 53.75 38.20
N LEU A 895 -31.19 54.90 38.68
CA LEU A 895 -30.26 54.92 39.79
C LEU A 895 -30.89 54.21 41.00
N ARG A 896 -30.14 53.34 41.67
CA ARG A 896 -30.57 52.56 42.82
C ARG A 896 -30.72 53.43 44.04
#